data_006d13cc2c5f26fe6c2d2a4e247083cd
#
_entry.id   006d13cc2c5f26fe6c2d2a4e247083cd
#
_cell.length_a   1.000
_cell.length_b   1.000
_cell.length_c   1.000
_cell.angle_alpha   90.00
_cell.angle_beta   90.00
_cell.angle_gamma   90.00
#
_symmetry.space_group_name_H-M   'P 1'
#
loop_
_entity.id
_entity.type
_entity.pdbx_description
1 polymer ?
#
loop_
_entity_poly.entity_id
_entity_poly.type
_entity_poly.pdbx_seq_one_letter_code
_entity_poly.pdbx_strand_id
1 'polypeptide(L)'
;MGDDRNIVDTPRSVSSVNAAWMQDRMVKNAMDFSQFSPGVYAEAQFGIPGVPYIRGDLSQVYYGGQLSLYSLNSTPPSLNGVDSFDIVKGPGSAVYGPQGEGAGGYTDFVMKQPYFDRQHTEISATLGYWASGHSYSNPSVTIDTGGPLSDKLAYRVSYLSRYGDGYYLNDHDQTQDVYFAVTYLVSSRLKIEAWTQFFEDRTNEVVGANRVSQQFIWNGTYVGGPASPVTTGPNAYFGYDIIAAPNPPPNTYGTYADGTYVAVNPATAYTVKLPSYYALIGPGDTARSMLSQTQIKATFDLTPDISIVNRFLNYFGHSDKFEASSYSEFVPREQSVQDRLELHDEFSIGKVDSNLITGLDFRYSGLTSYQDYQTQPFGYYDVYATVNTFFYPGYRYEGNTFGGGLQVPGGAGFSASPGSDGSQISNVYDTAAFIQDDIKLTPKLSLTPGFRVDRIEAYAENPAFVQVGFYNSNFQYQPLATPIYIPAGGSSPYTPGYNNSDTVTDQSFFLSLNYKLNETSSFYMTYDHVDAILGTNNFGGVDGYTLQSSLTTKSTLYEVGYKESFLGNTLYFSSDVFQQLKYGTQFTGPAFPIKDEGLELDLVYQPNKRWTLNGNFTYQDATAFGTYFYQQTGNYLDYYYPTTTVDGQPGTGLGGLNFVGYSPPGGRMRAPGIPQVQANGFAEYRSPMGWGVGAGPQFIGRQYANDQGSLHIPGEIEYDGYVFYGRRTWDVRVNVKNITNKRLLDPIAVSFAGNDLIYVRPPIEASLTVRLHF
;
A
#
# COMPACT_ATOMS: atom_id res chain seq x y z
N MET A 1 -20.02 -4.93 -2.16
CA MET A 1 -21.12 -5.87 -2.08
C MET A 1 -21.45 -6.48 -3.46
N GLY A 2 -20.99 -5.88 -4.54
CA GLY A 2 -21.24 -6.33 -5.91
C GLY A 2 -22.50 -5.75 -6.54
N ASP A 3 -23.28 -5.01 -5.78
CA ASP A 3 -24.51 -4.34 -6.22
C ASP A 3 -24.54 -2.86 -5.81
N ASP A 4 -25.41 -2.10 -6.45
CA ASP A 4 -25.59 -0.67 -6.20
C ASP A 4 -26.63 -0.47 -5.09
N ARG A 5 -26.18 -0.13 -3.88
CA ARG A 5 -27.02 0.04 -2.68
C ARG A 5 -26.88 1.41 -2.06
N ASN A 6 -27.96 1.85 -1.40
CA ASN A 6 -27.87 2.99 -0.50
C ASN A 6 -26.91 2.64 0.66
N ILE A 7 -26.05 3.58 1.05
CA ILE A 7 -25.05 3.39 2.12
C ILE A 7 -25.70 3.01 3.46
N VAL A 8 -26.93 3.48 3.76
CA VAL A 8 -27.68 3.08 4.97
C VAL A 8 -28.09 1.61 4.92
N ASP A 9 -28.29 1.06 3.73
CA ASP A 9 -28.70 -0.33 3.50
C ASP A 9 -27.50 -1.28 3.35
N THR A 10 -26.30 -0.74 3.26
CA THR A 10 -25.08 -1.52 3.13
C THR A 10 -24.62 -2.02 4.49
N PRO A 11 -24.69 -3.33 4.79
CA PRO A 11 -24.35 -3.86 6.12
C PRO A 11 -22.84 -4.05 6.28
N ARG A 12 -22.09 -2.97 6.12
CA ARG A 12 -20.63 -2.94 6.18
C ARG A 12 -20.13 -1.51 6.36
N SER A 13 -18.96 -1.33 6.96
CA SER A 13 -18.28 -0.04 7.02
C SER A 13 -17.68 0.31 5.66
N VAL A 14 -18.16 1.38 5.03
CA VAL A 14 -17.72 1.87 3.72
C VAL A 14 -17.64 3.38 3.74
N SER A 15 -16.57 3.92 3.17
CA SER A 15 -16.40 5.36 2.92
C SER A 15 -16.19 5.60 1.43
N SER A 16 -17.05 6.43 0.82
CA SER A 16 -16.97 6.76 -0.60
C SER A 16 -16.40 8.16 -0.81
N VAL A 17 -15.45 8.30 -1.72
CA VAL A 17 -14.74 9.54 -2.04
C VAL A 17 -14.89 9.87 -3.51
N ASN A 18 -15.50 11.01 -3.82
CA ASN A 18 -15.73 11.44 -5.19
C ASN A 18 -14.59 12.34 -5.73
N ALA A 19 -14.58 12.55 -7.05
CA ALA A 19 -13.58 13.37 -7.74
C ALA A 19 -13.47 14.80 -7.17
N ALA A 20 -14.58 15.41 -6.76
CA ALA A 20 -14.57 16.77 -6.20
C ALA A 20 -13.80 16.81 -4.87
N TRP A 21 -14.00 15.82 -4.00
CA TRP A 21 -13.25 15.72 -2.74
C TRP A 21 -11.77 15.42 -2.98
N MET A 22 -11.45 14.55 -3.94
CA MET A 22 -10.05 14.30 -4.30
C MET A 22 -9.35 15.59 -4.73
N GLN A 23 -10.00 16.40 -5.57
CA GLN A 23 -9.47 17.66 -6.04
C GLN A 23 -9.37 18.71 -4.94
N ASP A 24 -10.41 18.85 -4.12
CA ASP A 24 -10.48 19.83 -3.03
C ASP A 24 -9.36 19.60 -2.00
N ARG A 25 -9.00 18.36 -1.76
CA ARG A 25 -8.00 17.98 -0.77
C ARG A 25 -6.63 17.63 -1.35
N MET A 26 -6.41 17.94 -2.62
CA MET A 26 -5.12 17.72 -3.29
C MET A 26 -4.62 16.29 -3.14
N VAL A 27 -5.50 15.32 -3.41
CA VAL A 27 -5.12 13.92 -3.39
C VAL A 27 -4.15 13.65 -4.52
N LYS A 28 -2.94 13.25 -4.18
CA LYS A 28 -1.87 12.91 -5.15
C LYS A 28 -1.76 11.40 -5.35
N ASN A 29 -1.90 10.66 -4.27
CA ASN A 29 -1.71 9.22 -4.23
C ASN A 29 -2.47 8.60 -3.05
N ALA A 30 -2.35 7.31 -2.86
CA ALA A 30 -3.06 6.56 -1.83
C ALA A 30 -2.73 6.97 -0.38
N MET A 31 -1.57 7.60 -0.13
CA MET A 31 -1.24 8.10 1.21
C MET A 31 -2.21 9.17 1.69
N ASP A 32 -2.84 9.89 0.77
CA ASP A 32 -3.82 10.92 1.10
C ASP A 32 -5.20 10.35 1.50
N PHE A 33 -5.42 9.04 1.38
CA PHE A 33 -6.73 8.42 1.66
C PHE A 33 -7.09 8.39 3.14
N SER A 34 -6.09 8.45 4.02
CA SER A 34 -6.29 8.48 5.48
C SER A 34 -7.19 9.63 5.95
N GLN A 35 -7.25 10.73 5.22
CA GLN A 35 -8.09 11.88 5.56
C GLN A 35 -9.59 11.66 5.33
N PHE A 36 -9.99 10.61 4.61
CA PHE A 36 -11.38 10.41 4.18
C PHE A 36 -12.11 9.32 4.97
N SER A 37 -11.39 8.40 5.58
CA SER A 37 -12.00 7.22 6.17
C SER A 37 -11.39 6.89 7.53
N PRO A 38 -12.21 6.51 8.53
CA PRO A 38 -11.69 6.02 9.80
C PRO A 38 -10.97 4.68 9.60
N GLY A 39 -9.99 4.37 10.46
CA GLY A 39 -9.21 3.13 10.39
C GLY A 39 -8.29 3.00 9.17
N VAL A 40 -8.10 4.09 8.44
CA VAL A 40 -7.22 4.16 7.27
C VAL A 40 -6.04 5.05 7.59
N TYR A 41 -4.85 4.56 7.35
CA TYR A 41 -3.63 5.36 7.46
C TYR A 41 -2.67 5.02 6.32
N ALA A 42 -1.71 5.87 6.11
CA ALA A 42 -0.72 5.66 5.08
C ALA A 42 0.64 5.39 5.71
N GLU A 43 1.32 4.44 5.13
CA GLU A 43 2.73 4.17 5.38
C GLU A 43 3.43 4.18 4.02
N ALA A 44 4.56 4.88 3.94
CA ALA A 44 5.41 4.78 2.76
C ALA A 44 6.20 3.48 2.83
N GLN A 45 5.69 2.42 2.22
CA GLN A 45 6.46 1.19 2.12
C GLN A 45 7.59 1.38 1.13
N PHE A 46 8.82 1.22 1.59
CA PHE A 46 10.02 1.42 0.77
C PHE A 46 9.99 2.69 -0.09
N GLY A 47 9.26 3.72 0.38
CA GLY A 47 9.17 5.00 -0.32
C GLY A 47 8.16 5.09 -1.46
N ILE A 48 7.48 4.02 -1.81
CA ILE A 48 6.41 4.07 -2.80
C ILE A 48 5.07 4.34 -2.12
N PRO A 49 4.32 5.36 -2.55
CA PRO A 49 2.98 5.64 -2.05
C PRO A 49 1.95 4.67 -2.68
N GLY A 50 2.04 3.39 -2.33
CA GLY A 50 1.26 2.34 -2.97
C GLY A 50 -0.22 2.34 -2.62
N VAL A 51 -0.61 1.66 -1.55
CA VAL A 51 -1.99 1.54 -1.08
C VAL A 51 -2.09 1.89 0.40
N PRO A 52 -3.25 2.33 0.89
CA PRO A 52 -3.41 2.59 2.31
C PRO A 52 -3.47 1.29 3.11
N TYR A 53 -3.13 1.39 4.36
CA TYR A 53 -3.46 0.39 5.36
C TYR A 53 -4.88 0.61 5.85
N ILE A 54 -5.65 -0.45 5.91
CA ILE A 54 -7.00 -0.46 6.46
C ILE A 54 -7.03 -1.43 7.64
N ARG A 55 -7.42 -0.94 8.83
CA ARG A 55 -7.44 -1.75 10.06
C ARG A 55 -6.12 -2.50 10.28
N GLY A 56 -5.01 -1.78 10.10
CA GLY A 56 -3.67 -2.31 10.36
C GLY A 56 -3.14 -3.31 9.34
N ASP A 57 -3.72 -3.37 8.15
CA ASP A 57 -3.28 -4.25 7.09
C ASP A 57 -3.31 -3.55 5.73
N LEU A 58 -2.43 -3.95 4.82
CA LEU A 58 -2.45 -3.41 3.46
C LEU A 58 -3.80 -3.64 2.80
N SER A 59 -4.31 -2.63 2.14
CA SER A 59 -5.54 -2.77 1.37
C SER A 59 -5.28 -3.46 0.04
N GLN A 60 -6.26 -4.20 -0.44
CA GLN A 60 -6.29 -4.67 -1.81
C GLN A 60 -6.81 -3.59 -2.74
N VAL A 61 -6.42 -3.65 -4.00
CA VAL A 61 -6.87 -2.71 -5.05
C VAL A 61 -7.81 -3.43 -6.00
N TYR A 62 -8.98 -2.85 -6.19
CA TYR A 62 -9.94 -3.28 -7.20
C TYR A 62 -10.19 -2.17 -8.20
N TYR A 63 -10.48 -2.54 -9.43
CA TYR A 63 -10.96 -1.66 -10.48
C TYR A 63 -12.33 -2.13 -10.96
N GLY A 64 -13.37 -1.39 -10.59
CA GLY A 64 -14.75 -1.76 -10.90
C GLY A 64 -15.12 -3.16 -10.42
N GLY A 65 -14.70 -3.53 -9.22
CA GLY A 65 -14.99 -4.80 -8.59
C GLY A 65 -14.14 -5.99 -9.03
N GLN A 66 -13.06 -5.79 -9.81
CA GLN A 66 -12.09 -6.83 -10.17
C GLN A 66 -10.73 -6.57 -9.52
N LEU A 67 -10.13 -7.61 -8.94
CA LEU A 67 -8.87 -7.51 -8.22
C LEU A 67 -7.72 -7.20 -9.18
N SER A 68 -7.01 -6.10 -8.91
CA SER A 68 -5.75 -5.80 -9.56
C SER A 68 -4.61 -6.52 -8.86
N LEU A 69 -3.62 -6.92 -9.64
CA LEU A 69 -2.35 -7.31 -9.06
C LEU A 69 -1.69 -6.05 -8.50
N TYR A 70 -1.38 -6.07 -7.22
CA TYR A 70 -0.66 -5.00 -6.56
C TYR A 70 0.46 -5.60 -5.74
N SER A 71 1.61 -5.02 -5.82
CA SER A 71 2.73 -5.36 -4.96
C SER A 71 3.27 -4.12 -4.25
N LEU A 72 3.91 -4.34 -3.12
CA LEU A 72 4.44 -3.28 -2.25
C LEU A 72 5.48 -2.39 -2.92
N ASN A 73 6.21 -2.93 -3.88
CA ASN A 73 7.28 -2.24 -4.60
C ASN A 73 7.00 -2.06 -6.09
N SER A 74 5.76 -2.25 -6.51
CA SER A 74 5.41 -2.10 -7.91
C SER A 74 4.88 -0.70 -8.23
N THR A 75 4.28 -0.60 -9.38
CA THR A 75 3.69 0.63 -9.90
C THR A 75 2.58 1.15 -8.98
N PRO A 76 2.66 2.38 -8.46
CA PRO A 76 1.58 2.96 -7.68
C PRO A 76 0.31 3.09 -8.52
N PRO A 77 -0.90 2.95 -7.93
CA PRO A 77 -2.14 3.17 -8.65
C PRO A 77 -2.24 4.59 -9.20
N SER A 78 -2.48 4.74 -10.50
CA SER A 78 -2.74 6.05 -11.08
C SER A 78 -4.18 6.49 -10.87
N LEU A 79 -4.37 7.73 -10.45
CA LEU A 79 -5.69 8.34 -10.22
C LEU A 79 -6.24 9.09 -11.45
N ASN A 80 -5.50 9.18 -12.55
CA ASN A 80 -5.96 9.94 -13.73
C ASN A 80 -7.25 9.38 -14.34
N GLY A 81 -7.40 8.06 -14.40
CA GLY A 81 -8.62 7.39 -14.88
C GLY A 81 -9.75 7.26 -13.85
N VAL A 82 -9.52 7.68 -12.60
CA VAL A 82 -10.45 7.44 -11.48
C VAL A 82 -11.45 8.59 -11.35
N ASP A 83 -12.74 8.26 -11.23
CA ASP A 83 -13.83 9.19 -10.95
C ASP A 83 -14.16 9.26 -9.45
N SER A 84 -14.17 8.11 -8.80
CA SER A 84 -14.36 7.98 -7.36
C SER A 84 -13.70 6.70 -6.87
N PHE A 85 -13.59 6.55 -5.55
CA PHE A 85 -13.20 5.29 -4.97
C PHE A 85 -13.96 5.00 -3.68
N ASP A 86 -14.15 3.72 -3.43
CA ASP A 86 -14.75 3.23 -2.20
C ASP A 86 -13.68 2.53 -1.35
N ILE A 87 -13.60 2.91 -0.08
CA ILE A 87 -12.80 2.22 0.92
C ILE A 87 -13.75 1.32 1.70
N VAL A 88 -13.59 0.03 1.54
CA VAL A 88 -14.40 -1.01 2.19
C VAL A 88 -13.55 -1.70 3.23
N LYS A 89 -14.04 -1.75 4.47
CA LYS A 89 -13.28 -2.30 5.59
C LYS A 89 -13.63 -3.75 5.84
N GLY A 90 -12.60 -4.50 6.25
CA GLY A 90 -12.68 -5.94 6.39
C GLY A 90 -12.61 -6.72 5.08
N PRO A 91 -12.61 -8.05 5.13
CA PRO A 91 -12.49 -8.91 3.96
C PRO A 91 -13.55 -8.67 2.90
N GLY A 92 -13.29 -9.04 1.65
CA GLY A 92 -14.27 -8.95 0.56
C GLY A 92 -15.44 -9.91 0.74
N SER A 93 -16.62 -9.54 0.21
CA SER A 93 -17.75 -10.47 0.17
C SER A 93 -17.48 -11.63 -0.79
N ALA A 94 -18.35 -12.65 -0.82
CA ALA A 94 -18.21 -13.82 -1.67
C ALA A 94 -17.98 -13.51 -3.16
N VAL A 95 -18.52 -12.38 -3.64
CA VAL A 95 -18.35 -11.93 -5.04
C VAL A 95 -16.89 -11.53 -5.35
N TYR A 96 -16.15 -10.99 -4.35
CA TYR A 96 -14.79 -10.47 -4.56
C TYR A 96 -13.69 -11.54 -4.44
N GLY A 97 -13.95 -12.59 -3.67
CA GLY A 97 -13.05 -13.74 -3.54
C GLY A 97 -11.87 -13.56 -2.59
N PRO A 98 -10.96 -14.54 -2.54
CA PRO A 98 -9.81 -14.50 -1.67
C PRO A 98 -8.94 -13.31 -2.06
N GLN A 99 -8.59 -12.56 -1.05
CA GLN A 99 -7.68 -11.44 -1.15
C GLN A 99 -6.26 -11.97 -0.96
N GLY A 100 -5.28 -11.28 -1.48
CA GLY A 100 -3.88 -11.53 -1.12
C GLY A 100 -3.61 -11.16 0.34
N GLU A 101 -2.37 -11.06 0.74
CA GLU A 101 -2.00 -10.42 2.01
C GLU A 101 -2.79 -9.12 2.14
N GLY A 102 -3.38 -8.86 3.29
CA GLY A 102 -4.16 -7.65 3.45
C GLY A 102 -5.67 -7.90 3.51
N ALA A 103 -6.06 -8.61 4.57
CA ALA A 103 -7.47 -8.85 4.85
C ALA A 103 -8.15 -7.69 5.61
N GLY A 104 -7.44 -6.58 5.86
CA GLY A 104 -7.97 -5.40 6.58
C GLY A 104 -9.06 -4.68 5.82
N GLY A 105 -9.02 -4.73 4.50
CA GLY A 105 -9.99 -4.09 3.63
C GLY A 105 -9.49 -3.93 2.19
N TYR A 106 -10.25 -3.20 1.40
CA TYR A 106 -9.89 -2.93 0.01
C TYR A 106 -10.35 -1.54 -0.44
N THR A 107 -9.67 -1.05 -1.48
CA THR A 107 -10.06 0.16 -2.19
C THR A 107 -10.55 -0.23 -3.58
N ASP A 108 -11.79 0.12 -3.93
CA ASP A 108 -12.34 -0.12 -5.26
C ASP A 108 -12.40 1.20 -6.04
N PHE A 109 -11.62 1.30 -7.10
CA PHE A 109 -11.59 2.44 -7.99
C PHE A 109 -12.71 2.36 -9.02
N VAL A 110 -13.57 3.37 -9.01
CA VAL A 110 -14.61 3.58 -10.01
C VAL A 110 -14.02 4.42 -11.13
N MET A 111 -13.94 3.85 -12.32
CA MET A 111 -13.28 4.49 -13.45
C MET A 111 -14.21 5.50 -14.15
N LYS A 112 -13.61 6.57 -14.67
CA LYS A 112 -14.30 7.62 -15.44
C LYS A 112 -15.11 7.03 -16.58
N GLN A 113 -16.40 7.37 -16.63
CA GLN A 113 -17.31 6.93 -17.69
C GLN A 113 -17.47 8.00 -18.78
N PRO A 114 -17.76 7.60 -20.03
CA PRO A 114 -18.10 8.51 -21.12
C PRO A 114 -19.38 9.32 -20.87
N TYR A 115 -19.44 10.52 -21.44
CA TYR A 115 -20.61 11.40 -21.40
C TYR A 115 -21.53 11.17 -22.59
N PHE A 116 -22.86 11.03 -22.35
CA PHE A 116 -23.86 10.90 -23.40
C PHE A 116 -24.66 12.17 -23.64
N ASP A 117 -24.57 13.16 -22.75
CA ASP A 117 -25.33 14.39 -22.83
C ASP A 117 -24.77 15.38 -23.88
N ARG A 118 -23.45 15.59 -23.86
CA ARG A 118 -22.75 16.53 -24.76
C ARG A 118 -21.25 16.32 -24.66
N GLN A 119 -20.51 17.05 -25.51
CA GLN A 119 -19.07 17.17 -25.38
C GLN A 119 -18.70 17.94 -24.11
N HIS A 120 -17.81 17.37 -23.31
CA HIS A 120 -17.15 18.00 -22.16
C HIS A 120 -15.65 18.00 -22.39
N THR A 121 -14.99 19.10 -22.07
CA THR A 121 -13.55 19.19 -22.10
C THR A 121 -13.08 20.01 -20.92
N GLU A 122 -12.15 19.44 -20.14
CA GLU A 122 -11.46 20.13 -19.07
C GLU A 122 -9.95 20.10 -19.34
N ILE A 123 -9.30 21.23 -19.20
CA ILE A 123 -7.85 21.35 -19.24
C ILE A 123 -7.41 21.96 -17.93
N SER A 124 -6.55 21.27 -17.18
CA SER A 124 -5.99 21.79 -15.95
C SER A 124 -4.48 21.84 -15.99
N ALA A 125 -3.92 22.88 -15.40
CA ALA A 125 -2.49 23.03 -15.17
C ALA A 125 -2.25 23.27 -13.68
N THR A 126 -1.39 22.49 -13.07
CA THR A 126 -1.03 22.58 -11.65
C THR A 126 0.47 22.81 -11.52
N LEU A 127 0.85 23.79 -10.69
CA LEU A 127 2.21 24.02 -10.24
C LEU A 127 2.26 23.75 -8.73
N GLY A 128 3.06 22.77 -8.33
CA GLY A 128 3.33 22.48 -6.92
C GLY A 128 4.76 22.89 -6.57
N TYR A 129 4.96 23.42 -5.38
CA TYR A 129 6.29 23.69 -4.85
C TYR A 129 6.31 23.58 -3.32
N TRP A 130 7.48 23.25 -2.78
CA TRP A 130 7.72 23.21 -1.36
C TRP A 130 8.45 24.45 -0.89
N ALA A 131 7.98 25.08 0.17
CA ALA A 131 8.46 26.41 0.55
C ALA A 131 9.42 26.43 1.74
N SER A 132 9.63 25.34 2.46
CA SER A 132 10.43 25.31 3.68
C SER A 132 11.77 24.61 3.48
N GLY A 133 12.84 25.41 3.37
CA GLY A 133 14.23 24.93 3.34
C GLY A 133 14.70 24.37 2.00
N HIS A 134 13.83 23.79 1.22
CA HIS A 134 14.08 23.26 -0.11
C HIS A 134 12.86 23.48 -0.99
N SER A 135 13.03 24.21 -2.07
CA SER A 135 11.96 24.47 -3.04
C SER A 135 12.17 23.60 -4.26
N TYR A 136 11.09 23.01 -4.75
CA TYR A 136 11.09 22.23 -5.97
C TYR A 136 9.87 22.58 -6.83
N SER A 137 9.92 22.19 -8.08
CA SER A 137 8.84 22.42 -9.04
C SER A 137 8.31 21.09 -9.52
N ASN A 138 7.00 20.93 -9.42
CA ASN A 138 6.30 19.71 -9.86
C ASN A 138 5.07 20.10 -10.71
N PRO A 139 5.29 20.63 -11.92
CA PRO A 139 4.20 21.01 -12.80
C PRO A 139 3.49 19.79 -13.38
N SER A 140 2.16 19.88 -13.49
CA SER A 140 1.37 18.89 -14.19
C SER A 140 0.31 19.52 -15.08
N VAL A 141 -0.02 18.82 -16.16
CA VAL A 141 -1.11 19.18 -17.07
C VAL A 141 -2.02 17.97 -17.23
N THR A 142 -3.33 18.19 -17.09
CA THR A 142 -4.33 17.18 -17.37
C THR A 142 -5.28 17.69 -18.43
N ILE A 143 -5.61 16.82 -19.39
CA ILE A 143 -6.63 17.07 -20.42
C ILE A 143 -7.64 15.93 -20.31
N ASP A 144 -8.89 16.26 -20.01
CA ASP A 144 -9.99 15.31 -19.93
C ASP A 144 -11.08 15.72 -20.90
N THR A 145 -11.38 14.89 -21.88
CA THR A 145 -12.36 15.20 -22.91
C THR A 145 -13.18 13.99 -23.28
N GLY A 146 -14.47 14.18 -23.53
CA GLY A 146 -15.35 13.11 -23.94
C GLY A 146 -16.73 13.59 -24.30
N GLY A 147 -17.50 12.75 -24.96
CA GLY A 147 -18.86 13.04 -25.37
C GLY A 147 -19.45 11.95 -26.26
N PRO A 148 -20.71 12.16 -26.73
CA PRO A 148 -21.35 11.22 -27.62
C PRO A 148 -20.78 11.28 -29.03
N LEU A 149 -20.49 10.13 -29.61
CA LEU A 149 -20.25 9.94 -31.04
C LEU A 149 -21.57 9.66 -31.78
N SER A 150 -22.55 9.09 -31.07
CA SER A 150 -23.91 8.87 -31.48
C SER A 150 -24.80 8.67 -30.25
N ASP A 151 -26.10 8.50 -30.43
CA ASP A 151 -27.04 8.18 -29.34
C ASP A 151 -26.72 6.85 -28.63
N LYS A 152 -25.87 6.01 -29.25
CA LYS A 152 -25.50 4.68 -28.73
C LYS A 152 -24.04 4.55 -28.35
N LEU A 153 -23.20 5.48 -28.74
CA LEU A 153 -21.75 5.37 -28.56
C LEU A 153 -21.19 6.67 -28.02
N ALA A 154 -20.52 6.57 -26.87
CA ALA A 154 -19.82 7.67 -26.24
C ALA A 154 -18.37 7.28 -25.88
N TYR A 155 -17.51 8.27 -25.80
CA TYR A 155 -16.10 8.11 -25.47
C TYR A 155 -15.65 9.11 -24.41
N ARG A 156 -14.54 8.78 -23.72
CA ARG A 156 -13.80 9.71 -22.86
C ARG A 156 -12.31 9.41 -22.94
N VAL A 157 -11.50 10.45 -22.97
CA VAL A 157 -10.03 10.38 -22.94
C VAL A 157 -9.54 11.29 -21.84
N SER A 158 -8.64 10.82 -21.00
CA SER A 158 -7.95 11.63 -20.00
C SER A 158 -6.44 11.44 -20.16
N TYR A 159 -5.69 12.51 -20.25
CA TYR A 159 -4.23 12.53 -20.31
C TYR A 159 -3.66 13.31 -19.15
N LEU A 160 -2.71 12.74 -18.43
CA LEU A 160 -1.93 13.39 -17.40
C LEU A 160 -0.46 13.38 -17.78
N SER A 161 0.18 14.53 -17.69
CA SER A 161 1.63 14.66 -17.72
C SER A 161 2.10 15.42 -16.50
N ARG A 162 3.02 14.84 -15.75
CA ARG A 162 3.75 15.46 -14.65
C ARG A 162 5.23 15.33 -14.97
N TYR A 163 5.99 16.38 -14.77
CA TYR A 163 7.42 16.37 -14.99
C TYR A 163 8.08 17.36 -14.05
N GLY A 164 8.69 16.86 -13.00
CA GLY A 164 9.29 17.69 -11.98
C GLY A 164 10.25 16.94 -11.08
N ASP A 165 10.73 17.67 -10.10
CA ASP A 165 11.51 17.13 -9.00
C ASP A 165 10.59 16.84 -7.83
N GLY A 166 10.95 15.87 -7.01
CA GLY A 166 10.31 15.62 -5.71
C GLY A 166 10.83 16.58 -4.63
N TYR A 167 10.30 16.43 -3.42
CA TYR A 167 10.72 17.27 -2.29
C TYR A 167 12.12 16.95 -1.79
N TYR A 168 12.52 15.69 -1.83
CA TYR A 168 13.80 15.25 -1.27
C TYR A 168 14.95 15.53 -2.22
N LEU A 169 16.15 15.63 -1.65
CA LEU A 169 17.36 15.81 -2.46
C LEU A 169 17.55 14.60 -3.39
N ASN A 170 17.78 14.84 -4.67
CA ASN A 170 17.89 13.85 -5.75
C ASN A 170 16.57 13.13 -6.12
N ASP A 171 15.44 13.59 -5.61
CA ASP A 171 14.15 13.00 -5.90
C ASP A 171 13.57 13.52 -7.22
N HIS A 172 12.93 12.63 -7.97
CA HIS A 172 12.26 12.92 -9.23
C HIS A 172 10.81 12.44 -9.18
N ASP A 173 9.89 13.21 -9.75
CA ASP A 173 8.47 12.87 -9.86
C ASP A 173 8.00 13.13 -11.30
N GLN A 174 8.00 12.09 -12.11
CA GLN A 174 7.64 12.16 -13.53
C GLN A 174 6.60 11.08 -13.83
N THR A 175 5.46 11.51 -14.36
CA THR A 175 4.33 10.63 -14.67
C THR A 175 3.76 10.95 -16.04
N GLN A 176 3.51 9.93 -16.83
CA GLN A 176 2.74 10.02 -18.08
C GLN A 176 1.61 9.00 -18.02
N ASP A 177 0.37 9.44 -18.22
CA ASP A 177 -0.80 8.59 -18.13
C ASP A 177 -1.82 8.94 -19.21
N VAL A 178 -2.25 7.93 -19.95
CA VAL A 178 -3.33 8.01 -20.93
C VAL A 178 -4.43 7.05 -20.53
N TYR A 179 -5.60 7.57 -20.26
CA TYR A 179 -6.81 6.81 -20.02
C TYR A 179 -7.79 7.00 -21.19
N PHE A 180 -8.40 5.91 -21.63
CA PHE A 180 -9.43 5.92 -22.66
C PHE A 180 -10.61 5.04 -22.22
N ALA A 181 -11.82 5.53 -22.38
CA ALA A 181 -13.05 4.78 -22.10
C ALA A 181 -14.06 4.91 -23.23
N VAL A 182 -14.83 3.86 -23.43
CA VAL A 182 -15.94 3.80 -24.38
C VAL A 182 -17.13 3.08 -23.78
N THR A 183 -18.33 3.59 -24.03
CA THR A 183 -19.58 2.91 -23.73
C THR A 183 -20.40 2.78 -25.00
N TYR A 184 -20.83 1.54 -25.31
CA TYR A 184 -21.62 1.22 -26.49
C TYR A 184 -22.91 0.53 -26.10
N LEU A 185 -24.04 1.20 -26.39
CA LEU A 185 -25.39 0.67 -26.24
C LEU A 185 -25.73 -0.11 -27.52
N VAL A 186 -25.28 -1.36 -27.59
CA VAL A 186 -25.41 -2.22 -28.79
C VAL A 186 -26.90 -2.37 -29.15
N SER A 187 -27.71 -2.66 -28.13
CA SER A 187 -29.16 -2.77 -28.22
C SER A 187 -29.81 -2.30 -26.93
N SER A 188 -31.14 -2.39 -26.84
CA SER A 188 -31.86 -2.12 -25.58
C SER A 188 -31.57 -3.13 -24.46
N ARG A 189 -30.90 -4.23 -24.79
CA ARG A 189 -30.58 -5.33 -23.86
C ARG A 189 -29.09 -5.58 -23.69
N LEU A 190 -28.23 -5.02 -24.53
CA LEU A 190 -26.79 -5.26 -24.49
C LEU A 190 -26.04 -3.93 -24.42
N LYS A 191 -25.31 -3.74 -23.32
CA LYS A 191 -24.41 -2.64 -23.07
C LYS A 191 -22.99 -3.16 -22.93
N ILE A 192 -22.04 -2.51 -23.57
CA ILE A 192 -20.60 -2.79 -23.45
C ILE A 192 -19.92 -1.52 -22.92
N GLU A 193 -19.19 -1.65 -21.84
CA GLU A 193 -18.36 -0.63 -21.22
C GLU A 193 -16.92 -1.13 -21.26
N ALA A 194 -16.02 -0.34 -21.79
CA ALA A 194 -14.61 -0.71 -21.83
C ALA A 194 -13.74 0.50 -21.52
N TRP A 195 -12.63 0.25 -20.85
CA TRP A 195 -11.60 1.24 -20.65
C TRP A 195 -10.21 0.61 -20.73
N THR A 196 -9.24 1.44 -21.08
CA THR A 196 -7.83 1.08 -21.06
C THR A 196 -7.00 2.24 -20.52
N GLN A 197 -5.94 1.92 -19.81
CA GLN A 197 -4.99 2.88 -19.24
C GLN A 197 -3.56 2.45 -19.53
N PHE A 198 -2.74 3.41 -19.96
CA PHE A 198 -1.31 3.26 -20.12
C PHE A 198 -0.63 4.27 -19.22
N PHE A 199 0.20 3.80 -18.33
CA PHE A 199 0.82 4.58 -17.30
C PHE A 199 2.32 4.32 -17.26
N GLU A 200 3.12 5.39 -17.25
CA GLU A 200 4.56 5.33 -16.98
C GLU A 200 4.85 6.28 -15.82
N ASP A 201 5.50 5.75 -14.80
CA ASP A 201 5.95 6.48 -13.63
C ASP A 201 7.46 6.36 -13.49
N ARG A 202 8.11 7.48 -13.15
CA ARG A 202 9.54 7.58 -12.85
C ARG A 202 9.69 8.42 -11.60
N THR A 203 9.35 7.83 -10.49
CA THR A 203 9.42 8.45 -9.18
C THR A 203 10.36 7.64 -8.32
N ASN A 204 11.38 8.26 -7.77
CA ASN A 204 12.34 7.58 -6.92
C ASN A 204 11.67 7.04 -5.66
N GLU A 205 12.17 5.92 -5.16
CA GLU A 205 11.77 5.42 -3.86
C GLU A 205 12.39 6.26 -2.75
N VAL A 206 11.56 6.87 -1.94
CA VAL A 206 12.03 7.68 -0.82
C VAL A 206 12.01 6.82 0.43
N VAL A 207 13.05 6.06 0.65
CA VAL A 207 13.15 5.20 1.85
C VAL A 207 13.42 5.97 3.15
N GLY A 208 13.26 7.29 3.13
CA GLY A 208 13.30 8.15 4.31
C GLY A 208 14.69 8.43 4.85
N ALA A 209 14.74 8.85 6.11
CA ALA A 209 15.97 9.10 6.83
C ALA A 209 16.41 7.84 7.58
N ASN A 210 17.69 7.55 7.51
CA ASN A 210 18.32 6.45 8.22
C ASN A 210 18.86 6.88 9.59
N ARG A 211 19.49 5.94 10.32
CA ARG A 211 20.11 6.18 11.63
C ARG A 211 19.12 6.74 12.64
N VAL A 212 17.94 6.15 12.69
CA VAL A 212 16.84 6.63 13.54
C VAL A 212 17.13 6.37 15.01
N SER A 213 16.99 7.41 15.82
CA SER A 213 16.99 7.33 17.26
C SER A 213 15.78 8.03 17.82
N GLN A 214 15.45 7.81 19.09
CA GLN A 214 14.36 8.56 19.73
C GLN A 214 14.63 10.07 19.75
N GLN A 215 15.89 10.50 19.80
CA GLN A 215 16.27 11.92 19.67
C GLN A 215 16.04 12.45 18.25
N PHE A 216 16.28 11.61 17.23
CA PHE A 216 15.92 11.96 15.86
C PHE A 216 14.41 12.14 15.72
N ILE A 217 13.62 11.22 16.25
CA ILE A 217 12.16 11.30 16.25
C ILE A 217 11.69 12.57 16.94
N TRP A 218 12.13 12.84 18.16
CA TRP A 218 11.64 13.97 18.96
C TRP A 218 12.01 15.33 18.39
N ASN A 219 13.19 15.45 17.82
CA ASN A 219 13.69 16.79 17.51
C ASN A 219 14.60 16.88 16.28
N GLY A 220 14.72 15.80 15.49
CA GLY A 220 15.52 15.77 14.26
C GLY A 220 17.05 15.74 14.49
N THR A 221 17.52 15.38 15.70
CA THR A 221 18.95 15.24 15.94
C THR A 221 19.48 13.98 15.29
N TYR A 222 20.28 14.16 14.26
CA TYR A 222 20.91 13.10 13.48
C TYR A 222 22.36 12.93 13.88
N VAL A 223 22.83 11.68 13.91
CA VAL A 223 24.25 11.35 14.15
C VAL A 223 24.93 11.08 12.81
N GLY A 224 25.75 12.04 12.38
CA GLY A 224 26.58 11.93 11.19
C GLY A 224 27.98 11.45 11.55
N GLY A 225 28.74 11.20 10.51
CA GLY A 225 30.12 10.73 10.56
C GLY A 225 30.33 9.48 9.72
N PRO A 226 31.56 9.23 9.32
CA PRO A 226 31.88 8.07 8.52
C PRO A 226 31.59 6.80 9.33
N ALA A 227 30.87 5.89 8.70
CA ALA A 227 30.72 4.55 9.19
C ALA A 227 31.91 3.70 8.73
N SER A 228 32.34 2.78 9.55
CA SER A 228 33.42 1.85 9.22
C SER A 228 33.08 0.47 9.76
N PRO A 229 33.53 -0.57 9.07
CA PRO A 229 33.38 -1.93 9.58
C PRO A 229 34.07 -2.08 10.94
N VAL A 230 33.39 -2.73 11.87
CA VAL A 230 34.01 -3.11 13.14
C VAL A 230 34.69 -4.44 12.94
N THR A 231 36.02 -4.41 12.83
CA THR A 231 36.85 -5.59 12.49
C THR A 231 37.50 -6.25 13.67
N THR A 232 37.39 -5.68 14.87
CA THR A 232 38.07 -6.19 16.08
C THR A 232 37.22 -6.04 17.33
N GLY A 233 37.44 -6.89 18.30
CA GLY A 233 36.74 -6.88 19.58
C GLY A 233 35.55 -7.86 19.62
N PRO A 234 34.83 -7.90 20.74
CA PRO A 234 33.67 -8.81 20.91
C PRO A 234 32.55 -8.54 19.93
N ASN A 235 32.64 -7.44 19.21
CA ASN A 235 31.68 -6.99 18.23
C ASN A 235 32.34 -6.84 16.85
N ALA A 236 33.27 -7.68 16.52
CA ALA A 236 33.95 -7.71 15.23
C ALA A 236 33.11 -8.47 14.22
N TYR A 237 32.18 -7.75 13.60
CA TYR A 237 31.30 -8.32 12.59
C TYR A 237 31.32 -7.46 11.34
N PHE A 238 31.05 -8.14 10.25
CA PHE A 238 30.91 -7.51 8.97
C PHE A 238 29.50 -7.73 8.43
N GLY A 239 28.78 -6.72 8.15
CA GLY A 239 27.44 -6.70 7.65
C GLY A 239 26.47 -6.12 8.58
N TYR A 240 25.27 -6.32 8.31
CA TYR A 240 24.20 -5.71 8.89
C TYR A 240 23.96 -5.93 10.32
N ASP A 241 24.71 -6.65 11.07
CA ASP A 241 24.25 -7.05 12.30
C ASP A 241 25.21 -7.26 13.33
N ILE A 242 25.05 -6.86 14.27
CA ILE A 242 25.05 -6.85 15.47
C ILE A 242 25.22 -7.86 16.31
N ILE A 243 25.73 -7.84 17.14
CA ILE A 243 26.08 -8.21 18.09
C ILE A 243 25.85 -8.16 19.11
N ALA A 244 25.65 -8.76 19.46
CA ALA A 244 25.94 -9.42 20.33
C ALA A 244 25.67 -9.19 21.59
N ALA A 245 24.64 -9.54 22.06
CA ALA A 245 24.54 -10.16 23.36
C ALA A 245 25.69 -11.16 23.49
N PRO A 246 26.46 -11.16 24.57
CA PRO A 246 27.55 -12.09 24.77
C PRO A 246 27.14 -13.59 24.72
N ASN A 247 25.87 -13.85 24.56
CA ASN A 247 25.28 -15.15 24.25
C ASN A 247 24.12 -14.90 23.27
N PRO A 248 24.34 -15.00 21.96
CA PRO A 248 23.22 -15.06 21.05
C PRO A 248 22.34 -16.24 21.50
N PRO A 249 21.01 -16.10 21.58
CA PRO A 249 20.15 -17.21 21.91
C PRO A 249 20.45 -18.36 20.95
N PRO A 250 20.58 -19.60 21.45
CA PRO A 250 20.81 -20.76 20.62
C PRO A 250 19.59 -20.92 19.72
N ASN A 251 19.72 -20.76 18.44
CA ASN A 251 18.72 -20.77 17.37
C ASN A 251 18.43 -19.41 16.77
N THR A 252 19.40 -18.55 16.68
CA THR A 252 19.33 -17.47 15.69
C THR A 252 19.38 -18.11 14.32
N TYR A 253 18.22 -18.30 13.72
CA TYR A 253 18.10 -18.55 12.29
C TYR A 253 18.67 -17.33 11.59
N GLY A 254 19.53 -17.57 10.64
CA GLY A 254 20.16 -16.50 9.94
C GLY A 254 21.09 -15.71 10.85
N THR A 255 21.95 -16.41 11.56
CA THR A 255 23.30 -15.94 11.59
C THR A 255 23.65 -15.83 10.12
N TYR A 256 23.43 -14.68 9.56
CA TYR A 256 24.31 -14.26 8.50
C TYR A 256 25.68 -14.46 9.13
N ALA A 257 26.31 -15.57 8.78
CA ALA A 257 27.48 -16.06 9.53
C ALA A 257 28.66 -15.09 9.46
N ASP A 258 28.43 -13.98 8.80
CA ASP A 258 29.40 -12.96 8.54
C ASP A 258 28.88 -11.57 8.73
N GLY A 259 27.94 -11.39 9.63
CA GLY A 259 27.46 -10.07 9.95
C GLY A 259 28.61 -9.08 10.07
N THR A 260 28.79 -8.23 9.09
CA THR A 260 29.62 -7.04 9.23
C THR A 260 28.68 -5.97 9.68
N TYR A 261 28.82 -5.42 10.81
CA TYR A 261 28.10 -4.22 11.05
C TYR A 261 29.00 -3.01 11.03
N VAL A 262 28.37 -1.94 10.79
CA VAL A 262 29.00 -0.68 10.57
C VAL A 262 28.63 0.21 11.72
N ALA A 263 29.59 0.73 12.41
CA ALA A 263 29.39 1.69 13.47
C ALA A 263 29.97 3.04 13.05
N VAL A 264 29.31 4.11 13.44
CA VAL A 264 29.92 5.42 13.34
C VAL A 264 31.03 5.50 14.37
N ASN A 265 32.24 5.89 13.92
CA ASN A 265 33.36 6.03 14.82
C ASN A 265 33.11 7.15 15.83
N PRO A 266 33.05 6.87 17.14
CA PRO A 266 32.77 7.88 18.15
C PRO A 266 33.71 9.09 18.12
N ALA A 267 34.96 8.90 17.67
CA ALA A 267 35.94 9.97 17.58
C ALA A 267 35.68 10.96 16.44
N THR A 268 34.92 10.56 15.45
CA THR A 268 34.59 11.36 14.26
C THR A 268 33.09 11.65 14.11
N ALA A 269 32.28 11.09 14.99
CA ALA A 269 30.84 11.32 15.00
C ALA A 269 30.52 12.79 15.34
N TYR A 270 29.47 13.30 14.73
CA TYR A 270 28.91 14.60 15.02
C TYR A 270 27.40 14.54 15.08
N THR A 271 26.78 15.52 15.68
CA THR A 271 25.33 15.65 15.68
C THR A 271 24.89 16.89 14.93
N VAL A 272 23.79 16.75 14.18
CA VAL A 272 23.21 17.83 13.39
C VAL A 272 21.68 17.75 13.40
N LYS A 273 21.00 18.89 13.23
CA LYS A 273 19.58 18.89 12.90
C LYS A 273 19.43 18.56 11.42
N LEU A 274 18.99 17.33 11.11
CA LEU A 274 18.80 16.92 9.73
C LEU A 274 17.62 17.68 9.11
N PRO A 275 17.86 18.44 8.03
CA PRO A 275 16.76 19.04 7.29
C PRO A 275 15.83 17.97 6.72
N SER A 276 14.52 18.25 6.67
CA SER A 276 13.49 17.28 6.27
C SER A 276 13.61 16.80 4.82
N TYR A 277 14.32 17.51 3.97
CA TYR A 277 14.56 17.13 2.57
C TYR A 277 15.76 16.19 2.37
N TYR A 278 16.45 15.80 3.42
CA TYR A 278 17.48 14.77 3.37
C TYR A 278 16.85 13.39 3.60
N ALA A 279 17.02 12.51 2.65
CA ALA A 279 16.60 11.13 2.70
C ALA A 279 17.68 10.24 2.08
N LEU A 280 17.52 8.95 2.22
CA LEU A 280 18.41 7.96 1.63
C LEU A 280 18.08 7.82 0.13
N ILE A 281 18.43 8.84 -0.63
CA ILE A 281 18.32 8.89 -2.09
C ILE A 281 19.63 9.36 -2.66
N GLY A 282 20.26 8.56 -3.49
CA GLY A 282 21.51 8.89 -4.16
C GLY A 282 21.28 9.60 -5.52
N PRO A 283 22.28 10.30 -6.04
CA PRO A 283 22.14 11.04 -7.30
C PRO A 283 22.06 10.15 -8.54
N GLY A 284 22.27 8.86 -8.38
CA GLY A 284 22.16 7.87 -9.45
C GLY A 284 20.94 6.97 -9.31
N ASP A 285 20.09 7.22 -8.32
CA ASP A 285 18.88 6.42 -8.11
C ASP A 285 17.94 6.57 -9.29
N THR A 286 17.34 5.46 -9.65
CA THR A 286 16.34 5.41 -10.72
C THR A 286 15.28 4.39 -10.37
N ALA A 287 14.01 4.78 -10.48
CA ALA A 287 12.88 3.87 -10.42
C ALA A 287 11.96 4.17 -11.60
N ARG A 288 11.58 3.15 -12.33
CA ARG A 288 10.68 3.27 -13.47
C ARG A 288 9.67 2.15 -13.44
N SER A 289 8.41 2.50 -13.60
CA SER A 289 7.32 1.54 -13.72
C SER A 289 6.48 1.86 -14.94
N MET A 290 6.03 0.82 -15.64
CA MET A 290 5.13 0.91 -16.78
C MET A 290 3.97 -0.04 -16.57
N LEU A 291 2.76 0.46 -16.76
CA LEU A 291 1.53 -0.28 -16.57
C LEU A 291 0.62 -0.15 -17.79
N SER A 292 0.04 -1.26 -18.19
CA SER A 292 -1.10 -1.30 -19.11
C SER A 292 -2.21 -2.11 -18.47
N GLN A 293 -3.40 -1.54 -18.37
CA GLN A 293 -4.57 -2.25 -17.88
C GLN A 293 -5.80 -1.96 -18.72
N THR A 294 -6.64 -2.98 -18.91
CA THR A 294 -7.84 -2.90 -19.73
C THR A 294 -8.95 -3.68 -19.07
N GLN A 295 -10.11 -3.07 -18.93
CA GLN A 295 -11.32 -3.76 -18.49
C GLN A 295 -12.40 -3.66 -19.56
N ILE A 296 -13.13 -4.76 -19.73
CA ILE A 296 -14.32 -4.83 -20.59
C ILE A 296 -15.45 -5.42 -19.73
N LYS A 297 -16.56 -4.71 -19.68
CA LYS A 297 -17.79 -5.15 -19.01
C LYS A 297 -18.91 -5.23 -20.04
N ALA A 298 -19.50 -6.40 -20.18
CA ALA A 298 -20.68 -6.62 -21.01
C ALA A 298 -21.86 -6.97 -20.12
N THR A 299 -22.94 -6.18 -20.20
CA THR A 299 -24.20 -6.43 -19.49
C THR A 299 -25.29 -6.78 -20.49
N PHE A 300 -25.89 -7.95 -20.32
CA PHE A 300 -26.96 -8.44 -21.18
C PHE A 300 -28.21 -8.74 -20.35
N ASP A 301 -29.27 -7.95 -20.57
CA ASP A 301 -30.56 -8.11 -19.91
C ASP A 301 -31.37 -9.20 -20.62
N LEU A 302 -31.51 -10.36 -19.98
CA LEU A 302 -32.35 -11.46 -20.44
C LEU A 302 -33.82 -11.09 -20.28
N THR A 303 -34.19 -10.57 -19.11
CA THR A 303 -35.47 -10.01 -18.76
C THR A 303 -35.27 -8.69 -17.97
N PRO A 304 -36.31 -7.95 -17.60
CA PRO A 304 -36.13 -6.80 -16.71
C PRO A 304 -35.50 -7.16 -15.36
N ASP A 305 -35.66 -8.40 -14.89
CA ASP A 305 -35.26 -8.85 -13.56
C ASP A 305 -33.99 -9.73 -13.61
N ILE A 306 -33.58 -10.22 -14.81
CA ILE A 306 -32.47 -11.12 -14.98
C ILE A 306 -31.45 -10.53 -15.93
N SER A 307 -30.21 -10.38 -15.49
CA SER A 307 -29.10 -9.97 -16.32
C SER A 307 -27.89 -10.90 -16.20
N ILE A 308 -27.13 -11.01 -17.27
CA ILE A 308 -25.82 -11.65 -17.31
C ILE A 308 -24.78 -10.56 -17.46
N VAL A 309 -23.80 -10.55 -16.56
CA VAL A 309 -22.69 -9.61 -16.57
C VAL A 309 -21.40 -10.39 -16.74
N ASN A 310 -20.62 -10.06 -17.76
CA ASN A 310 -19.26 -10.54 -17.89
C ASN A 310 -18.29 -9.37 -17.69
N ARG A 311 -17.26 -9.59 -16.88
CA ARG A 311 -16.20 -8.63 -16.59
C ARG A 311 -14.85 -9.28 -16.89
N PHE A 312 -14.13 -8.70 -17.79
CA PHE A 312 -12.77 -9.09 -18.13
C PHE A 312 -11.79 -7.98 -17.77
N LEU A 313 -10.76 -8.30 -16.99
CA LEU A 313 -9.66 -7.40 -16.64
C LEU A 313 -8.34 -8.03 -17.11
N ASN A 314 -7.52 -7.24 -17.77
CA ASN A 314 -6.13 -7.57 -18.05
C ASN A 314 -5.24 -6.46 -17.50
N TYR A 315 -4.24 -6.86 -16.76
CA TYR A 315 -3.20 -6.02 -16.18
C TYR A 315 -1.85 -6.54 -16.67
N PHE A 316 -0.98 -5.67 -17.08
CA PHE A 316 0.40 -5.97 -17.42
C PHE A 316 1.31 -4.86 -16.93
N GLY A 317 2.31 -5.24 -16.10
CA GLY A 317 3.30 -4.34 -15.51
C GLY A 317 4.72 -4.73 -15.88
N HIS A 318 5.59 -3.72 -15.82
CA HIS A 318 7.03 -3.82 -15.94
C HIS A 318 7.66 -2.76 -15.05
N SER A 319 8.68 -3.12 -14.28
CA SER A 319 9.43 -2.14 -13.49
C SER A 319 10.91 -2.43 -13.46
N ASP A 320 11.69 -1.37 -13.32
CA ASP A 320 13.14 -1.44 -13.10
C ASP A 320 13.56 -0.36 -12.08
N LYS A 321 14.39 -0.76 -11.11
CA LYS A 321 14.87 0.08 -10.03
C LYS A 321 16.33 -0.16 -9.74
N PHE A 322 17.01 0.91 -9.35
CA PHE A 322 18.40 0.88 -8.99
C PHE A 322 18.68 2.01 -7.99
N GLU A 323 19.04 1.64 -6.77
CA GLU A 323 19.09 2.56 -5.64
C GLU A 323 20.40 2.55 -4.89
N ALA A 324 20.74 3.69 -4.30
CA ALA A 324 21.92 3.89 -3.48
C ALA A 324 21.95 3.03 -2.21
N SER A 325 20.80 2.53 -1.78
CA SER A 325 20.68 1.58 -0.67
C SER A 325 21.20 0.18 -0.99
N SER A 326 21.82 -0.02 -2.14
CA SER A 326 22.21 -1.31 -2.70
C SER A 326 21.03 -2.20 -3.09
N TYR A 327 19.91 -1.59 -3.43
CA TYR A 327 18.77 -2.29 -3.95
C TYR A 327 18.70 -2.17 -5.48
N SER A 328 18.50 -3.29 -6.12
CA SER A 328 18.27 -3.37 -7.57
C SER A 328 17.14 -4.34 -7.84
N GLU A 329 16.22 -3.94 -8.68
CA GLU A 329 15.06 -4.73 -9.01
C GLU A 329 14.73 -4.62 -10.49
N PHE A 330 14.40 -5.75 -11.09
CA PHE A 330 13.89 -5.82 -12.44
C PHE A 330 12.72 -6.78 -12.51
N VAL A 331 11.56 -6.25 -12.86
CA VAL A 331 10.32 -7.00 -13.06
C VAL A 331 9.96 -6.95 -14.55
N PRO A 332 10.44 -7.87 -15.38
CA PRO A 332 10.12 -7.86 -16.80
C PRO A 332 8.66 -8.24 -17.09
N ARG A 333 8.02 -8.88 -16.15
CA ARG A 333 6.63 -9.31 -16.29
C ARG A 333 5.92 -9.38 -14.95
N GLU A 334 4.91 -8.56 -14.81
CA GLU A 334 3.86 -8.65 -13.82
C GLU A 334 2.53 -8.67 -14.58
N GLN A 335 1.77 -9.74 -14.50
CA GLN A 335 0.56 -9.92 -15.30
C GLN A 335 -0.58 -10.49 -14.47
N SER A 336 -1.77 -9.93 -14.62
CA SER A 336 -3.00 -10.52 -14.11
C SER A 336 -4.07 -10.50 -15.21
N VAL A 337 -4.78 -11.61 -15.32
CA VAL A 337 -5.97 -11.72 -16.18
C VAL A 337 -7.09 -12.26 -15.33
N GLN A 338 -8.21 -11.58 -15.29
CA GLN A 338 -9.40 -12.03 -14.59
C GLN A 338 -10.61 -11.99 -15.53
N ASP A 339 -11.40 -13.07 -15.54
CA ASP A 339 -12.66 -13.14 -16.24
C ASP A 339 -13.74 -13.65 -15.29
N ARG A 340 -14.76 -12.82 -15.04
CA ARG A 340 -15.85 -13.14 -14.15
C ARG A 340 -17.19 -13.04 -14.85
N LEU A 341 -17.92 -14.16 -14.82
CA LEU A 341 -19.26 -14.28 -15.36
C LEU A 341 -20.27 -14.33 -14.21
N GLU A 342 -21.19 -13.38 -14.19
CA GLU A 342 -22.20 -13.19 -13.16
C GLU A 342 -23.59 -13.36 -13.73
N LEU A 343 -24.49 -14.01 -13.00
CA LEU A 343 -25.93 -13.97 -13.18
C LEU A 343 -26.54 -13.18 -12.04
N HIS A 344 -27.26 -12.12 -12.35
CA HIS A 344 -28.03 -11.32 -11.43
C HIS A 344 -29.51 -11.64 -11.65
N ASP A 345 -30.23 -11.95 -10.58
CA ASP A 345 -31.65 -12.34 -10.63
C ASP A 345 -32.43 -11.70 -9.48
N GLU A 346 -33.36 -10.80 -9.81
CA GLU A 346 -34.26 -10.19 -8.85
C GLU A 346 -35.60 -10.93 -8.90
N PHE A 347 -35.96 -11.59 -7.79
CA PHE A 347 -37.18 -12.37 -7.71
C PHE A 347 -37.86 -12.26 -6.34
N SER A 348 -39.14 -12.67 -6.27
CA SER A 348 -39.87 -12.71 -5.01
C SER A 348 -40.49 -14.07 -4.79
N ILE A 349 -40.37 -14.58 -3.56
CA ILE A 349 -41.05 -15.80 -3.11
C ILE A 349 -42.02 -15.41 -2.02
N GLY A 350 -43.29 -15.30 -2.39
CA GLY A 350 -44.35 -14.83 -1.49
C GLY A 350 -44.22 -13.36 -1.11
N LYS A 351 -43.70 -13.06 0.09
CA LYS A 351 -43.43 -11.70 0.59
C LYS A 351 -41.96 -11.42 0.78
N VAL A 352 -41.12 -12.32 0.35
CA VAL A 352 -39.66 -12.23 0.49
C VAL A 352 -39.09 -11.88 -0.86
N ASP A 353 -38.45 -10.73 -0.96
CA ASP A 353 -37.73 -10.30 -2.16
C ASP A 353 -36.24 -10.72 -2.03
N SER A 354 -35.69 -11.20 -3.12
CA SER A 354 -34.29 -11.64 -3.25
C SER A 354 -33.61 -10.92 -4.39
N ASN A 355 -32.35 -10.54 -4.17
CA ASN A 355 -31.45 -10.06 -5.21
C ASN A 355 -30.21 -10.97 -5.21
N LEU A 356 -30.27 -11.99 -6.06
CA LEU A 356 -29.29 -13.06 -6.16
C LEU A 356 -28.19 -12.67 -7.15
N ILE A 357 -26.93 -12.84 -6.73
CA ILE A 357 -25.75 -12.79 -7.57
C ILE A 357 -25.04 -14.14 -7.48
N THR A 358 -24.84 -14.82 -8.59
CA THR A 358 -24.06 -16.06 -8.63
C THR A 358 -23.17 -16.05 -9.87
N GLY A 359 -22.06 -16.76 -9.80
CA GLY A 359 -21.15 -16.71 -10.93
C GLY A 359 -19.95 -17.62 -10.82
N LEU A 360 -19.14 -17.51 -11.86
CA LEU A 360 -17.84 -18.15 -12.00
C LEU A 360 -16.78 -17.05 -12.15
N ASP A 361 -15.63 -17.28 -11.55
CA ASP A 361 -14.49 -16.37 -11.58
C ASP A 361 -13.22 -17.16 -11.92
N PHE A 362 -12.46 -16.66 -12.87
CA PHE A 362 -11.16 -17.18 -13.22
C PHE A 362 -10.13 -16.08 -13.14
N ARG A 363 -9.02 -16.31 -12.44
CA ARG A 363 -7.89 -15.39 -12.35
C ARG A 363 -6.58 -16.13 -12.60
N TYR A 364 -5.75 -15.53 -13.42
CA TYR A 364 -4.36 -15.87 -13.60
C TYR A 364 -3.50 -14.69 -13.11
N SER A 365 -2.49 -14.96 -12.31
CA SER A 365 -1.46 -14.01 -11.94
C SER A 365 -0.09 -14.60 -12.21
N GLY A 366 0.73 -13.87 -12.94
CA GLY A 366 2.09 -14.30 -13.31
C GLY A 366 3.10 -13.20 -13.01
N LEU A 367 4.18 -13.56 -12.35
CA LEU A 367 5.28 -12.67 -12.00
C LEU A 367 6.61 -13.27 -12.44
N THR A 368 7.48 -12.43 -12.94
CA THR A 368 8.92 -12.69 -13.05
C THR A 368 9.64 -11.50 -12.45
N SER A 369 10.38 -11.71 -11.39
CA SER A 369 11.11 -10.67 -10.65
C SER A 369 12.53 -11.12 -10.41
N TYR A 370 13.46 -10.20 -10.57
CA TYR A 370 14.86 -10.33 -10.20
C TYR A 370 15.20 -9.21 -9.24
N GLN A 371 15.71 -9.58 -8.07
CA GLN A 371 16.00 -8.64 -6.99
C GLN A 371 17.41 -8.86 -6.45
N ASP A 372 18.02 -7.77 -6.00
CA ASP A 372 19.23 -7.80 -5.18
C ASP A 372 19.10 -6.76 -4.08
N TYR A 373 18.89 -7.21 -2.85
CA TYR A 373 18.80 -6.36 -1.66
C TYR A 373 19.66 -6.86 -0.49
N GLN A 374 20.57 -7.77 -0.76
CA GLN A 374 21.32 -8.43 0.32
C GLN A 374 22.26 -7.54 1.08
N THR A 375 22.50 -6.37 0.58
CA THR A 375 23.42 -5.42 1.15
C THR A 375 22.81 -4.08 1.41
N GLN A 376 21.59 -4.03 1.86
CA GLN A 376 20.97 -2.75 2.22
C GLN A 376 21.58 -2.18 3.52
N PRO A 377 22.81 -1.64 3.54
CA PRO A 377 23.44 -1.12 4.74
C PRO A 377 22.85 0.25 5.07
N PHE A 378 21.57 0.33 5.36
CA PHE A 378 20.91 1.61 5.61
C PHE A 378 21.65 2.48 6.63
N GLY A 379 22.19 1.87 7.68
CA GLY A 379 22.97 2.57 8.70
C GLY A 379 24.35 3.05 8.25
N TYR A 380 24.90 2.51 7.16
CA TYR A 380 26.24 2.87 6.66
C TYR A 380 26.31 4.30 6.16
N TYR A 381 25.28 4.76 5.51
CA TYR A 381 25.29 6.06 4.86
C TYR A 381 25.16 7.20 5.86
N ASP A 382 25.97 8.24 5.65
CA ASP A 382 25.76 9.53 6.26
C ASP A 382 25.01 10.43 5.27
N VAL A 383 23.69 10.46 5.38
CA VAL A 383 22.84 11.23 4.43
C VAL A 383 23.08 12.73 4.49
N TYR A 384 23.75 13.23 5.55
CA TYR A 384 24.11 14.64 5.69
C TYR A 384 25.47 15.00 5.07
N ALA A 385 26.43 14.05 5.05
CA ALA A 385 27.83 14.31 4.65
C ALA A 385 28.02 14.23 3.18
N THR A 386 27.44 14.59 2.27
CA THR A 386 27.69 14.53 0.83
C THR A 386 27.43 13.20 0.14
N VAL A 387 26.87 13.36 -0.98
CA VAL A 387 26.46 12.40 -1.99
C VAL A 387 27.50 11.37 -2.42
N ASN A 388 28.75 11.60 -2.09
CA ASN A 388 29.88 10.75 -2.47
C ASN A 388 30.04 9.52 -1.57
N THR A 389 29.24 9.37 -0.53
CA THR A 389 29.27 8.19 0.36
C THR A 389 28.30 7.09 -0.06
N PHE A 390 27.35 7.39 -0.95
CA PHE A 390 26.46 6.38 -1.48
C PHE A 390 27.21 5.38 -2.36
N PHE A 391 26.95 4.11 -2.15
CA PHE A 391 27.39 3.11 -3.09
C PHE A 391 26.18 2.43 -3.75
N TYR A 392 26.38 2.01 -4.96
CA TYR A 392 25.37 1.37 -5.76
C TYR A 392 25.71 -0.11 -5.93
N PRO A 393 24.71 -0.97 -6.14
CA PRO A 393 24.97 -2.32 -6.60
C PRO A 393 25.92 -2.25 -7.79
N GLY A 394 26.90 -3.11 -7.84
CA GLY A 394 27.97 -3.04 -8.83
C GLY A 394 27.56 -3.31 -10.25
N TYR A 395 26.29 -3.53 -10.50
CA TYR A 395 25.75 -3.73 -11.82
C TYR A 395 24.36 -3.11 -11.91
N ARG A 396 24.07 -2.57 -13.08
CA ARG A 396 22.72 -2.32 -13.52
C ARG A 396 22.25 -3.54 -14.30
N TYR A 397 20.97 -3.85 -14.20
CA TYR A 397 20.41 -4.86 -15.05
C TYR A 397 20.54 -4.43 -16.52
N GLU A 398 21.33 -5.17 -17.27
CA GLU A 398 21.45 -5.04 -18.73
C GLU A 398 21.20 -6.40 -19.35
N GLY A 399 20.00 -6.60 -19.86
CA GLY A 399 19.61 -7.87 -20.48
C GLY A 399 19.29 -8.97 -19.46
N ASN A 400 19.76 -10.19 -19.70
CA ASN A 400 19.49 -11.35 -18.85
C ASN A 400 20.59 -11.61 -17.80
N THR A 401 21.46 -10.65 -17.53
CA THR A 401 22.52 -10.81 -16.54
C THR A 401 22.12 -10.12 -15.27
N PHE A 402 21.82 -10.90 -14.26
CA PHE A 402 21.59 -10.45 -12.90
C PHE A 402 22.74 -10.98 -12.04
N GLY A 403 23.52 -10.11 -11.47
CA GLY A 403 24.63 -10.48 -10.61
C GLY A 403 24.17 -10.51 -9.18
N GLY A 404 23.55 -11.57 -8.75
CA GLY A 404 23.17 -11.76 -7.35
C GLY A 404 24.34 -12.13 -6.48
N GLY A 405 24.40 -11.55 -5.32
CA GLY A 405 25.14 -12.06 -4.21
C GLY A 405 26.49 -11.47 -3.92
N LEU A 406 26.56 -10.83 -2.77
CA LEU A 406 27.79 -10.59 -2.06
C LEU A 406 28.45 -11.89 -1.65
N GLN A 407 29.61 -12.17 -2.19
CA GLN A 407 30.54 -13.09 -1.54
C GLN A 407 31.70 -12.28 -0.95
N VAL A 408 31.77 -12.24 0.35
CA VAL A 408 32.92 -11.66 1.04
C VAL A 408 34.08 -12.64 0.93
N PRO A 409 35.24 -12.26 0.35
CA PRO A 409 36.38 -13.14 0.27
C PRO A 409 36.84 -13.55 1.66
N GLY A 410 36.88 -14.86 1.95
CA GLY A 410 37.38 -15.43 3.17
C GLY A 410 36.42 -15.53 4.35
N GLY A 411 35.20 -15.10 4.18
CA GLY A 411 34.14 -15.31 5.14
C GLY A 411 33.32 -16.56 4.83
N ALA A 412 32.82 -17.24 5.84
CA ALA A 412 31.86 -18.28 5.65
C ALA A 412 30.55 -17.61 5.18
N GLY A 413 30.39 -17.56 3.89
CA GLY A 413 29.21 -17.48 3.12
C GLY A 413 28.12 -16.50 3.43
N PHE A 414 28.19 -15.27 2.94
CA PHE A 414 27.01 -14.68 2.33
C PHE A 414 26.73 -15.49 1.04
N SER A 415 26.10 -16.61 1.20
CA SER A 415 25.49 -17.25 0.07
C SER A 415 24.19 -16.52 -0.15
N ALA A 416 24.23 -15.55 -1.02
CA ALA A 416 23.03 -15.03 -1.64
C ALA A 416 22.37 -16.19 -2.37
N SER A 417 21.49 -16.85 -1.69
CA SER A 417 20.57 -17.76 -2.34
C SER A 417 19.58 -16.90 -3.10
N PRO A 418 19.39 -17.07 -4.40
CA PRO A 418 18.36 -16.34 -5.15
C PRO A 418 16.96 -16.44 -4.55
N GLY A 419 16.67 -17.52 -3.86
CA GLY A 419 15.41 -17.66 -3.14
C GLY A 419 15.30 -16.85 -1.84
N SER A 420 16.39 -16.28 -1.33
CA SER A 420 16.38 -15.41 -0.14
C SER A 420 16.37 -13.93 -0.51
N ASP A 421 16.61 -13.60 -1.77
CA ASP A 421 16.64 -12.22 -2.25
C ASP A 421 15.32 -11.78 -2.92
N GLY A 422 14.30 -12.66 -2.94
CA GLY A 422 12.99 -12.36 -3.54
C GLY A 422 12.92 -12.55 -5.04
N SER A 423 14.02 -12.94 -5.71
CA SER A 423 13.98 -13.28 -7.14
C SER A 423 13.11 -14.51 -7.38
N GLN A 424 12.12 -14.40 -8.28
CA GLN A 424 11.14 -15.45 -8.48
C GLN A 424 10.50 -15.44 -9.86
N ILE A 425 10.03 -16.62 -10.26
CA ILE A 425 9.05 -16.81 -11.32
C ILE A 425 7.85 -17.47 -10.66
N SER A 426 6.70 -16.84 -10.73
CA SER A 426 5.48 -17.28 -10.07
C SER A 426 4.32 -17.30 -11.04
N ASN A 427 3.47 -18.34 -10.95
CA ASN A 427 2.21 -18.41 -11.66
C ASN A 427 1.15 -18.95 -10.71
N VAL A 428 0.05 -18.22 -10.59
CA VAL A 428 -1.09 -18.58 -9.75
C VAL A 428 -2.35 -18.60 -10.61
N TYR A 429 -3.08 -19.68 -10.55
CA TYR A 429 -4.39 -19.86 -11.17
C TYR A 429 -5.43 -20.01 -10.09
N ASP A 430 -6.46 -19.20 -10.13
CA ASP A 430 -7.57 -19.25 -9.22
C ASP A 430 -8.87 -19.42 -10.02
N THR A 431 -9.62 -20.47 -9.71
CA THR A 431 -10.89 -20.78 -10.36
C THR A 431 -11.95 -20.95 -9.27
N ALA A 432 -13.00 -20.17 -9.37
CA ALA A 432 -14.01 -20.11 -8.34
C ALA A 432 -15.44 -20.16 -8.83
N ALA A 433 -16.32 -20.59 -7.93
CA ALA A 433 -17.75 -20.42 -8.02
C ALA A 433 -18.27 -19.73 -6.76
N PHE A 434 -19.20 -18.81 -6.91
CA PHE A 434 -19.75 -18.05 -5.80
C PHE A 434 -21.26 -17.83 -5.95
N ILE A 435 -21.88 -17.59 -4.81
CA ILE A 435 -23.29 -17.21 -4.67
C ILE A 435 -23.45 -16.24 -3.51
N GLN A 436 -24.22 -15.19 -3.70
CA GLN A 436 -24.60 -14.23 -2.67
C GLN A 436 -26.03 -13.77 -2.95
N ASP A 437 -26.85 -13.68 -1.92
CA ASP A 437 -28.23 -13.24 -2.06
C ASP A 437 -28.57 -12.17 -1.02
N ASP A 438 -29.22 -11.09 -1.43
CA ASP A 438 -29.81 -10.10 -0.53
C ASP A 438 -31.30 -10.39 -0.33
N ILE A 439 -31.61 -11.07 0.75
CA ILE A 439 -32.95 -11.57 1.05
C ILE A 439 -33.66 -10.57 1.97
N LYS A 440 -34.68 -9.87 1.47
CA LYS A 440 -35.56 -9.00 2.27
C LYS A 440 -36.63 -9.83 2.96
N LEU A 441 -36.31 -10.39 4.14
CA LEU A 441 -37.21 -11.20 4.94
C LEU A 441 -38.48 -10.46 5.36
N THR A 442 -38.32 -9.17 5.63
CA THR A 442 -39.42 -8.23 5.90
C THR A 442 -39.02 -6.85 5.36
N PRO A 443 -39.93 -5.86 5.29
CA PRO A 443 -39.57 -4.49 4.92
C PRO A 443 -38.48 -3.85 5.80
N LYS A 444 -38.23 -4.44 6.98
CA LYS A 444 -37.22 -3.93 7.94
C LYS A 444 -36.03 -4.83 8.13
N LEU A 445 -36.06 -6.06 7.70
CA LEU A 445 -35.02 -7.05 7.99
C LEU A 445 -34.53 -7.68 6.69
N SER A 446 -33.26 -7.49 6.39
CA SER A 446 -32.56 -8.17 5.29
C SER A 446 -31.47 -9.06 5.84
N LEU A 447 -31.26 -10.17 5.16
CA LEU A 447 -30.20 -11.14 5.38
C LEU A 447 -29.40 -11.30 4.10
N THR A 448 -28.07 -11.17 4.18
CA THR A 448 -27.20 -11.36 3.01
C THR A 448 -26.22 -12.50 3.27
N PRO A 449 -26.58 -13.76 2.97
CA PRO A 449 -25.64 -14.87 2.95
C PRO A 449 -24.80 -14.84 1.67
N GLY A 450 -23.53 -15.21 1.78
CA GLY A 450 -22.62 -15.40 0.67
C GLY A 450 -21.71 -16.61 0.90
N PHE A 451 -21.42 -17.32 -0.15
CA PHE A 451 -20.51 -18.45 -0.13
C PHE A 451 -19.70 -18.51 -1.42
N ARG A 452 -18.42 -18.83 -1.28
CA ARG A 452 -17.50 -18.99 -2.40
C ARG A 452 -16.57 -20.17 -2.15
N VAL A 453 -16.25 -20.87 -3.22
CA VAL A 453 -15.24 -21.91 -3.25
C VAL A 453 -14.23 -21.55 -4.33
N ASP A 454 -12.95 -21.55 -3.94
CA ASP A 454 -11.82 -21.27 -4.80
C ASP A 454 -10.92 -22.50 -4.89
N ARG A 455 -10.50 -22.83 -6.09
CA ARG A 455 -9.42 -23.77 -6.35
C ARG A 455 -8.22 -22.98 -6.84
N ILE A 456 -7.19 -22.92 -6.02
CA ILE A 456 -5.97 -22.17 -6.25
C ILE A 456 -4.84 -23.12 -6.55
N GLU A 457 -4.22 -23.00 -7.71
CA GLU A 457 -3.05 -23.74 -8.14
C GLU A 457 -1.89 -22.76 -8.30
N ALA A 458 -0.82 -22.96 -7.53
CA ALA A 458 0.35 -22.09 -7.53
C ALA A 458 1.60 -22.85 -7.93
N TYR A 459 2.45 -22.21 -8.70
CA TYR A 459 3.78 -22.65 -9.06
C TYR A 459 4.76 -21.51 -8.84
N ALA A 460 5.90 -21.80 -8.22
CA ALA A 460 6.98 -20.87 -8.03
C ALA A 460 8.34 -21.51 -8.32
N GLU A 461 9.24 -20.73 -8.89
CA GLU A 461 10.60 -21.14 -9.23
C GLU A 461 11.57 -20.01 -8.94
N ASN A 462 12.72 -20.35 -8.35
CA ASN A 462 13.84 -19.43 -8.22
C ASN A 462 14.62 -19.38 -9.54
N PRO A 463 14.72 -18.21 -10.21
CA PRO A 463 15.37 -18.13 -11.51
C PRO A 463 16.86 -18.44 -11.46
N ALA A 464 17.39 -18.95 -12.55
CA ALA A 464 18.82 -19.02 -12.75
C ALA A 464 19.42 -17.62 -12.93
N PHE A 465 20.67 -17.41 -12.52
CA PHE A 465 21.32 -16.11 -12.68
C PHE A 465 22.82 -16.22 -13.00
N VAL A 466 23.42 -15.09 -13.35
CA VAL A 466 24.85 -14.98 -13.65
C VAL A 466 25.47 -13.99 -12.65
N GLN A 467 26.40 -14.45 -11.86
CA GLN A 467 27.17 -13.59 -10.98
C GLN A 467 28.29 -12.89 -11.78
N VAL A 468 28.24 -11.58 -11.81
CA VAL A 468 29.21 -10.75 -12.56
C VAL A 468 30.24 -10.05 -11.69
N GLY A 469 30.03 -10.04 -10.35
CA GLY A 469 30.94 -9.42 -9.41
C GLY A 469 30.58 -9.71 -7.96
N PHE A 470 31.29 -9.08 -7.06
CA PHE A 470 31.02 -9.13 -5.62
C PHE A 470 31.49 -7.84 -4.95
N TYR A 471 31.02 -7.57 -3.74
CA TYR A 471 31.55 -6.49 -2.91
C TYR A 471 32.65 -7.01 -1.99
N ASN A 472 33.75 -6.27 -1.87
CA ASN A 472 34.77 -6.58 -0.91
C ASN A 472 34.39 -6.11 0.52
N SER A 473 35.25 -6.40 1.50
CA SER A 473 35.06 -6.00 2.90
C SER A 473 34.97 -4.48 3.14
N ASN A 474 35.30 -3.67 2.16
CA ASN A 474 35.16 -2.21 2.20
C ASN A 474 33.95 -1.71 1.40
N PHE A 475 33.02 -2.60 1.06
CA PHE A 475 31.84 -2.32 0.23
C PHE A 475 32.19 -1.72 -1.15
N GLN A 476 33.35 -2.10 -1.71
CA GLN A 476 33.73 -1.71 -3.05
C GLN A 476 33.44 -2.85 -4.01
N TYR A 477 32.71 -2.56 -5.06
CA TYR A 477 32.42 -3.53 -6.10
C TYR A 477 33.68 -4.03 -6.79
N GLN A 478 33.75 -5.33 -6.92
CA GLN A 478 34.84 -6.06 -7.60
C GLN A 478 34.23 -6.88 -8.73
N PRO A 479 34.39 -6.48 -9.99
CA PRO A 479 33.91 -7.27 -11.11
C PRO A 479 34.68 -8.59 -11.21
N LEU A 480 33.97 -9.67 -11.50
CA LEU A 480 34.62 -10.94 -11.86
C LEU A 480 35.21 -10.84 -13.25
N ALA A 481 36.44 -11.33 -13.42
CA ALA A 481 37.04 -11.41 -14.74
C ALA A 481 36.27 -12.34 -15.70
N THR A 482 35.61 -13.33 -15.14
CA THR A 482 34.68 -14.22 -15.85
C THR A 482 33.41 -14.37 -15.04
N PRO A 483 32.24 -14.04 -15.60
CA PRO A 483 30.97 -14.26 -14.95
C PRO A 483 30.76 -15.73 -14.56
N ILE A 484 30.17 -15.97 -13.41
CA ILE A 484 29.83 -17.31 -12.92
C ILE A 484 28.34 -17.55 -13.20
N TYR A 485 28.08 -18.54 -14.04
CA TYR A 485 26.71 -18.97 -14.29
C TYR A 485 26.27 -19.92 -13.17
N ILE A 486 25.17 -19.57 -12.50
CA ILE A 486 24.54 -20.39 -11.47
C ILE A 486 23.25 -20.97 -12.08
N PRO A 487 23.29 -22.26 -12.48
CA PRO A 487 22.19 -22.86 -13.22
C PRO A 487 20.97 -23.10 -12.33
N ALA A 488 19.81 -23.16 -12.96
CA ALA A 488 18.60 -23.69 -12.36
C ALA A 488 18.77 -25.16 -11.96
N GLY A 489 18.07 -25.62 -10.94
CA GLY A 489 18.05 -27.04 -10.53
C GLY A 489 18.50 -27.29 -9.09
N GLY A 490 18.45 -26.25 -8.24
CA GLY A 490 18.73 -26.37 -6.82
C GLY A 490 17.69 -27.21 -6.08
N SER A 491 18.12 -27.89 -5.01
CA SER A 491 17.28 -28.75 -4.19
C SER A 491 16.86 -28.10 -2.86
N SER A 492 17.33 -26.88 -2.59
CA SER A 492 16.98 -26.11 -1.40
C SER A 492 16.09 -24.90 -1.79
N PRO A 493 15.14 -24.50 -0.94
CA PRO A 493 14.30 -23.34 -1.18
C PRO A 493 15.08 -22.04 -1.47
N TYR A 494 16.34 -22.00 -1.07
CA TYR A 494 17.21 -20.85 -1.21
C TYR A 494 18.23 -20.97 -2.35
N THR A 495 18.04 -21.91 -3.27
CA THR A 495 18.98 -22.10 -4.38
C THR A 495 18.33 -21.83 -5.73
N PRO A 496 19.10 -21.36 -6.73
CA PRO A 496 18.59 -21.20 -8.08
C PRO A 496 17.96 -22.47 -8.60
N GLY A 497 16.85 -22.31 -9.30
CA GLY A 497 16.10 -23.41 -9.90
C GLY A 497 15.35 -24.32 -8.93
N TYR A 498 15.33 -23.96 -7.65
CA TYR A 498 14.35 -24.56 -6.77
C TYR A 498 12.96 -24.22 -7.26
N ASN A 499 12.13 -25.21 -7.39
CA ASN A 499 10.74 -25.02 -7.78
C ASN A 499 9.82 -25.79 -6.86
N ASN A 500 8.64 -25.28 -6.67
CA ASN A 500 7.59 -25.93 -5.90
C ASN A 500 6.22 -25.59 -6.48
N SER A 501 5.23 -26.40 -6.17
CA SER A 501 3.85 -26.17 -6.53
C SER A 501 2.94 -26.65 -5.43
N ASP A 502 1.83 -25.97 -5.27
CA ASP A 502 0.77 -26.36 -4.33
C ASP A 502 -0.60 -26.13 -4.95
N THR A 503 -1.58 -26.89 -4.47
CA THR A 503 -2.98 -26.75 -4.86
C THR A 503 -3.84 -26.84 -3.62
N VAL A 504 -4.61 -25.78 -3.38
CA VAL A 504 -5.54 -25.70 -2.25
C VAL A 504 -6.95 -25.48 -2.74
N THR A 505 -7.92 -25.88 -1.91
CA THR A 505 -9.33 -25.54 -2.12
C THR A 505 -9.81 -24.82 -0.89
N ASP A 506 -10.13 -23.56 -1.07
CA ASP A 506 -10.50 -22.64 -0.01
C ASP A 506 -11.99 -22.31 -0.06
N GLN A 507 -12.53 -21.88 1.08
CA GLN A 507 -13.93 -21.54 1.23
C GLN A 507 -14.07 -20.22 1.97
N SER A 508 -14.86 -19.32 1.40
CA SER A 508 -15.18 -18.04 2.01
C SER A 508 -16.68 -17.98 2.35
N PHE A 509 -16.97 -17.43 3.52
CA PHE A 509 -18.33 -17.29 4.03
C PHE A 509 -18.58 -15.85 4.41
N PHE A 510 -19.65 -15.31 3.91
CA PHE A 510 -20.15 -13.99 4.26
C PHE A 510 -21.58 -14.09 4.77
N LEU A 511 -21.87 -13.46 5.90
CA LEU A 511 -23.21 -13.38 6.43
C LEU A 511 -23.46 -12.01 7.07
N SER A 512 -24.39 -11.25 6.52
CA SER A 512 -24.80 -9.99 7.11
C SER A 512 -26.28 -9.97 7.41
N LEU A 513 -26.64 -9.31 8.51
CA LEU A 513 -27.99 -8.99 8.91
C LEU A 513 -28.12 -7.48 8.96
N ASN A 514 -29.12 -6.91 8.29
CA ASN A 514 -29.46 -5.50 8.35
C ASN A 514 -30.88 -5.30 8.87
N TYR A 515 -31.04 -4.52 9.93
CA TYR A 515 -32.32 -4.18 10.52
C TYR A 515 -32.61 -2.68 10.43
N LYS A 516 -33.58 -2.30 9.61
CA LYS A 516 -34.06 -0.92 9.46
C LYS A 516 -34.94 -0.55 10.65
N LEU A 517 -34.52 0.42 11.43
CA LEU A 517 -35.38 1.04 12.43
C LEU A 517 -36.49 1.84 11.72
N ASN A 518 -36.08 2.58 10.69
CA ASN A 518 -36.90 3.37 9.79
C ASN A 518 -36.22 3.49 8.42
N GLU A 519 -36.71 4.31 7.51
CA GLU A 519 -36.16 4.46 6.16
C GLU A 519 -34.76 5.11 6.11
N THR A 520 -34.36 5.80 7.18
CA THR A 520 -33.10 6.55 7.25
C THR A 520 -32.12 5.98 8.24
N SER A 521 -32.47 4.92 8.98
CA SER A 521 -31.59 4.34 9.99
C SER A 521 -31.63 2.83 10.03
N SER A 522 -30.46 2.22 10.22
CA SER A 522 -30.29 0.78 10.29
C SER A 522 -29.22 0.38 11.32
N PHE A 523 -29.43 -0.82 11.90
CA PHE A 523 -28.39 -1.59 12.57
C PHE A 523 -27.97 -2.74 11.68
N TYR A 524 -26.68 -3.08 11.67
CA TYR A 524 -26.22 -4.25 10.97
C TYR A 524 -25.24 -5.09 11.82
N MET A 525 -25.17 -6.35 11.47
CA MET A 525 -24.16 -7.30 11.96
C MET A 525 -23.56 -8.01 10.77
N THR A 526 -22.24 -8.16 10.76
CA THR A 526 -21.53 -8.88 9.71
C THR A 526 -20.56 -9.89 10.32
N TYR A 527 -20.63 -11.10 9.82
CA TYR A 527 -19.62 -12.13 9.97
C TYR A 527 -19.01 -12.39 8.59
N ASP A 528 -17.70 -12.34 8.51
CA ASP A 528 -16.98 -12.60 7.29
C ASP A 528 -15.78 -13.50 7.59
N HIS A 529 -15.62 -14.56 6.81
CA HIS A 529 -14.51 -15.48 6.90
C HIS A 529 -13.99 -15.74 5.49
N VAL A 530 -12.73 -15.38 5.27
CA VAL A 530 -12.06 -15.59 4.00
C VAL A 530 -10.73 -16.30 4.21
N ASP A 531 -10.40 -17.17 3.29
CA ASP A 531 -9.04 -17.60 3.07
C ASP A 531 -8.34 -16.62 2.13
N ALA A 532 -7.13 -16.20 2.48
CA ALA A 532 -6.33 -15.26 1.74
C ALA A 532 -5.07 -15.93 1.20
N ILE A 533 -4.69 -15.63 -0.01
CA ILE A 533 -3.41 -16.10 -0.57
C ILE A 533 -2.29 -15.39 0.18
N LEU A 534 -1.36 -16.16 0.76
CA LEU A 534 -0.14 -15.60 1.30
C LEU A 534 0.72 -15.11 0.14
N GLY A 535 0.65 -13.83 -0.13
CA GLY A 535 1.62 -13.15 -0.97
C GLY A 535 2.90 -13.02 -0.17
N THR A 536 3.99 -13.46 -0.70
CA THR A 536 5.18 -13.62 0.10
C THR A 536 6.27 -12.73 -0.22
N ASN A 537 6.09 -11.92 -1.16
CA ASN A 537 7.03 -10.87 -1.40
C ASN A 537 6.32 -9.66 -1.97
N ASN A 538 7.12 -8.64 -2.09
CA ASN A 538 6.71 -7.30 -2.42
C ASN A 538 5.99 -7.14 -3.77
N PHE A 539 5.67 -8.22 -4.52
CA PHE A 539 5.16 -8.15 -5.89
C PHE A 539 3.89 -8.96 -6.16
N GLY A 540 3.21 -9.40 -5.13
CA GLY A 540 1.98 -10.19 -5.28
C GLY A 540 2.19 -11.58 -5.90
N GLY A 541 3.44 -12.03 -6.00
CA GLY A 541 3.81 -13.38 -6.39
C GLY A 541 3.93 -14.31 -5.21
N VAL A 542 4.04 -15.60 -5.48
CA VAL A 542 4.26 -16.64 -4.48
C VAL A 542 5.66 -17.21 -4.68
N ASP A 543 6.46 -17.28 -3.64
CA ASP A 543 7.79 -17.90 -3.72
C ASP A 543 7.77 -19.40 -3.36
N GLY A 544 8.83 -20.10 -3.77
CA GLY A 544 8.92 -21.55 -3.53
C GLY A 544 9.00 -21.93 -2.03
N TYR A 545 9.49 -21.04 -1.18
CA TYR A 545 9.59 -21.26 0.26
C TYR A 545 8.21 -21.21 0.92
N THR A 546 7.41 -20.24 0.56
CA THR A 546 6.04 -20.12 1.09
C THR A 546 5.18 -21.30 0.70
N LEU A 547 5.30 -21.77 -0.54
CA LEU A 547 4.59 -22.97 -0.98
C LEU A 547 4.93 -24.22 -0.14
N GLN A 548 6.04 -24.22 0.56
CA GLN A 548 6.35 -25.28 1.52
C GLN A 548 5.58 -25.20 2.84
N SER A 549 5.21 -23.98 3.26
CA SER A 549 4.63 -23.76 4.58
C SER A 549 3.11 -23.70 4.53
N SER A 550 2.55 -22.84 3.72
CA SER A 550 1.12 -22.68 3.48
C SER A 550 0.88 -21.71 2.35
N LEU A 551 0.08 -22.08 1.36
CA LEU A 551 -0.32 -21.19 0.27
C LEU A 551 -1.33 -20.14 0.74
N THR A 552 -2.13 -20.46 1.76
CA THR A 552 -3.21 -19.60 2.21
C THR A 552 -3.19 -19.36 3.72
N THR A 553 -3.78 -18.26 4.12
CA THR A 553 -4.05 -17.87 5.51
C THR A 553 -5.51 -17.50 5.68
N LYS A 554 -5.93 -17.24 6.91
CA LYS A 554 -7.34 -16.99 7.24
C LYS A 554 -7.53 -15.62 7.86
N SER A 555 -8.66 -15.00 7.51
CA SER A 555 -9.15 -13.82 8.20
C SER A 555 -10.60 -14.01 8.60
N THR A 556 -10.93 -13.59 9.81
CA THR A 556 -12.30 -13.63 10.33
C THR A 556 -12.67 -12.29 10.93
N LEU A 557 -13.78 -11.70 10.47
CA LEU A 557 -14.30 -10.44 10.94
C LEU A 557 -15.66 -10.63 11.62
N TYR A 558 -15.83 -9.98 12.76
CA TYR A 558 -17.09 -9.71 13.42
C TYR A 558 -17.28 -8.20 13.50
N GLU A 559 -18.37 -7.68 12.95
CA GLU A 559 -18.65 -6.25 12.94
C GLU A 559 -20.12 -6.00 13.30
N VAL A 560 -20.36 -5.00 14.13
CA VAL A 560 -21.71 -4.51 14.45
C VAL A 560 -21.71 -3.00 14.27
N GLY A 561 -22.65 -2.49 13.49
CA GLY A 561 -22.70 -1.06 13.22
C GLY A 561 -24.10 -0.48 13.20
N TYR A 562 -24.11 0.84 13.26
CA TYR A 562 -25.29 1.68 13.16
C TYR A 562 -25.05 2.77 12.13
N LYS A 563 -26.06 3.01 11.29
CA LYS A 563 -26.07 4.07 10.27
C LYS A 563 -27.35 4.85 10.34
N GLU A 564 -27.25 6.17 10.20
CA GLU A 564 -28.43 7.02 10.15
C GLU A 564 -28.20 8.30 9.34
N SER A 565 -29.24 8.68 8.59
CA SER A 565 -29.38 9.97 7.95
C SER A 565 -30.40 10.82 8.71
N PHE A 566 -29.91 11.86 9.37
CA PHE A 566 -30.71 12.80 10.17
C PHE A 566 -31.06 14.07 9.37
N LEU A 567 -31.93 14.89 9.99
CA LEU A 567 -32.23 16.25 9.55
C LEU A 567 -32.63 16.35 8.06
N GLY A 568 -33.45 15.41 7.59
CA GLY A 568 -33.87 15.38 6.20
C GLY A 568 -32.72 15.05 5.24
N ASN A 569 -31.86 14.10 5.61
CA ASN A 569 -30.68 13.63 4.87
C ASN A 569 -29.55 14.66 4.72
N THR A 570 -29.50 15.67 5.59
CA THR A 570 -28.40 16.63 5.60
C THR A 570 -27.24 16.23 6.52
N LEU A 571 -27.47 15.29 7.44
CA LEU A 571 -26.47 14.74 8.34
C LEU A 571 -26.47 13.22 8.23
N TYR A 572 -25.39 12.67 7.75
CA TYR A 572 -25.11 11.23 7.77
C TYR A 572 -24.15 10.92 8.92
N PHE A 573 -24.43 9.85 9.65
CA PHE A 573 -23.60 9.31 10.72
C PHE A 573 -23.50 7.80 10.58
N SER A 574 -22.32 7.26 10.73
CA SER A 574 -22.11 5.83 10.94
C SER A 574 -21.18 5.57 12.11
N SER A 575 -21.41 4.46 12.76
CA SER A 575 -20.52 3.93 13.80
C SER A 575 -20.48 2.43 13.71
N ASP A 576 -19.32 1.85 13.95
CA ASP A 576 -19.16 0.41 14.06
C ASP A 576 -18.14 0.04 15.14
N VAL A 577 -18.30 -1.16 15.66
CA VAL A 577 -17.33 -1.86 16.48
C VAL A 577 -16.99 -3.16 15.78
N PHE A 578 -15.71 -3.46 15.74
CA PHE A 578 -15.22 -4.63 15.04
C PHE A 578 -14.21 -5.43 15.86
N GLN A 579 -14.12 -6.69 15.55
CA GLN A 579 -13.03 -7.58 15.92
C GLN A 579 -12.62 -8.37 14.69
N GLN A 580 -11.36 -8.28 14.32
CA GLN A 580 -10.79 -9.05 13.23
C GLN A 580 -9.64 -9.90 13.76
N LEU A 581 -9.68 -11.19 13.44
CA LEU A 581 -8.58 -12.11 13.64
C LEU A 581 -7.96 -12.43 12.27
N LYS A 582 -6.69 -12.16 12.12
CA LYS A 582 -5.92 -12.38 10.90
C LYS A 582 -4.55 -12.93 11.24
N TYR A 583 -3.81 -13.36 10.23
CA TYR A 583 -2.48 -13.90 10.43
C TYR A 583 -1.48 -13.05 9.66
N GLY A 584 -0.51 -12.49 10.39
CA GLY A 584 0.63 -11.81 9.81
C GLY A 584 1.67 -12.81 9.34
N THR A 585 2.33 -12.49 8.24
CA THR A 585 3.48 -13.26 7.76
C THR A 585 4.74 -12.82 8.46
N GLN A 586 5.67 -13.75 8.64
CA GLN A 586 7.03 -13.46 9.02
C GLN A 586 7.94 -13.76 7.83
N PHE A 587 8.96 -12.97 7.65
CA PHE A 587 9.96 -13.21 6.61
C PHE A 587 10.58 -14.62 6.72
N THR A 588 10.71 -15.12 7.95
CA THR A 588 11.11 -16.51 8.22
C THR A 588 10.32 -17.02 9.42
N GLY A 589 9.48 -18.03 9.23
CA GLY A 589 8.74 -18.65 10.33
C GLY A 589 7.24 -18.81 10.07
N PRO A 590 6.51 -19.43 10.98
CA PRO A 590 5.08 -19.59 10.82
C PRO A 590 4.34 -18.26 10.97
N ALA A 591 3.24 -18.11 10.26
CA ALA A 591 2.33 -17.00 10.44
C ALA A 591 1.87 -16.88 11.89
N PHE A 592 1.74 -15.69 12.40
CA PHE A 592 1.29 -15.42 13.77
C PHE A 592 -0.06 -14.70 13.78
N PRO A 593 -0.95 -15.03 14.74
CA PRO A 593 -2.24 -14.37 14.80
C PRO A 593 -2.14 -12.91 15.26
N ILE A 594 -2.83 -12.04 14.55
CA ILE A 594 -3.06 -10.65 14.91
C ILE A 594 -4.55 -10.48 15.20
N LYS A 595 -4.87 -10.02 16.39
CA LYS A 595 -6.21 -9.61 16.78
C LYS A 595 -6.30 -8.11 16.73
N ASP A 596 -7.23 -7.61 15.94
CA ASP A 596 -7.51 -6.18 15.82
C ASP A 596 -8.94 -5.90 16.27
N GLU A 597 -9.10 -4.98 17.22
CA GLU A 597 -10.38 -4.57 17.78
C GLU A 597 -10.49 -3.06 17.76
N GLY A 598 -11.65 -2.54 17.38
CA GLY A 598 -11.80 -1.09 17.27
C GLY A 598 -13.21 -0.58 17.27
N LEU A 599 -13.26 0.75 17.37
CA LEU A 599 -14.44 1.59 17.20
C LEU A 599 -14.15 2.59 16.10
N GLU A 600 -15.05 2.69 15.14
CA GLU A 600 -15.00 3.65 14.05
C GLU A 600 -16.24 4.53 14.04
N LEU A 601 -16.04 5.82 13.74
CA LEU A 601 -17.11 6.80 13.57
C LEU A 601 -16.87 7.57 12.28
N ASP A 602 -17.93 7.80 11.51
CA ASP A 602 -17.90 8.65 10.32
C ASP A 602 -19.11 9.59 10.31
N LEU A 603 -18.88 10.85 9.91
CA LEU A 603 -19.87 11.90 9.93
C LEU A 603 -19.72 12.82 8.72
N VAL A 604 -20.83 13.02 7.98
CA VAL A 604 -20.92 14.00 6.91
C VAL A 604 -22.13 14.89 7.16
N TYR A 605 -21.91 16.19 7.27
CA TYR A 605 -22.96 17.16 7.51
C TYR A 605 -22.99 18.26 6.45
N GLN A 606 -24.11 18.34 5.72
CA GLN A 606 -24.37 19.36 4.71
C GLN A 606 -25.65 20.14 5.07
N PRO A 607 -25.59 21.10 6.02
CA PRO A 607 -26.75 21.84 6.47
C PRO A 607 -27.45 22.61 5.33
N ASN A 608 -26.71 22.93 4.29
CA ASN A 608 -27.21 23.61 3.09
C ASN A 608 -26.18 23.45 1.96
N LYS A 609 -26.50 23.95 0.76
CA LYS A 609 -25.62 23.87 -0.44
C LYS A 609 -24.27 24.60 -0.33
N ARG A 610 -24.01 25.30 0.77
CA ARG A 610 -22.78 26.11 0.94
C ARG A 610 -21.80 25.49 1.90
N TRP A 611 -22.25 24.73 2.87
CA TRP A 611 -21.43 24.13 3.90
C TRP A 611 -21.38 22.62 3.77
N THR A 612 -20.19 22.09 3.84
CA THR A 612 -19.92 20.66 4.02
C THR A 612 -18.95 20.50 5.17
N LEU A 613 -19.33 19.70 6.15
CA LEU A 613 -18.46 19.29 7.24
C LEU A 613 -18.36 17.79 7.21
N ASN A 614 -17.19 17.25 7.30
CA ASN A 614 -16.98 15.83 7.51
C ASN A 614 -15.98 15.62 8.63
N GLY A 615 -16.10 14.47 9.27
CA GLY A 615 -15.17 14.05 10.31
C GLY A 615 -15.24 12.56 10.49
N ASN A 616 -14.12 11.98 10.86
CA ASN A 616 -14.04 10.58 11.24
C ASN A 616 -13.14 10.39 12.45
N PHE A 617 -13.36 9.29 13.15
CA PHE A 617 -12.61 8.91 14.32
C PHE A 617 -12.44 7.41 14.36
N THR A 618 -11.25 6.96 14.77
CA THR A 618 -10.94 5.56 15.02
C THR A 618 -10.22 5.41 16.36
N TYR A 619 -10.66 4.42 17.10
CA TYR A 619 -9.87 3.81 18.17
C TYR A 619 -9.63 2.36 17.79
N GLN A 620 -8.38 1.92 17.79
CA GLN A 620 -7.96 0.60 17.32
C GLN A 620 -6.88 0.02 18.22
N ASP A 621 -7.01 -1.27 18.54
CA ASP A 621 -6.00 -2.03 19.29
C ASP A 621 -5.63 -3.30 18.52
N ALA A 622 -4.54 -3.22 17.79
CA ALA A 622 -3.99 -4.34 17.03
C ALA A 622 -2.89 -5.03 17.85
N THR A 623 -3.14 -6.26 18.25
CA THR A 623 -2.24 -7.06 19.07
C THR A 623 -1.85 -8.34 18.35
N ALA A 624 -0.55 -8.54 18.17
CA ALA A 624 0.05 -9.78 17.68
C ALA A 624 0.29 -10.75 18.85
N PHE A 625 0.02 -12.03 18.62
CA PHE A 625 0.19 -13.08 19.62
C PHE A 625 1.22 -14.09 19.15
N GLY A 626 2.20 -14.39 19.99
CA GLY A 626 3.23 -15.38 19.69
C GLY A 626 4.22 -15.50 20.82
N THR A 627 4.90 -16.61 20.86
CA THR A 627 5.98 -16.86 21.84
C THR A 627 7.33 -16.42 21.35
N TYR A 628 7.45 -16.15 20.04
CA TYR A 628 8.70 -15.81 19.42
C TYR A 628 8.45 -15.04 18.12
N PHE A 629 8.96 -13.86 18.02
CA PHE A 629 8.91 -13.02 16.81
C PHE A 629 10.33 -12.85 16.30
N TYR A 630 10.49 -12.98 14.99
CA TYR A 630 11.69 -12.54 14.33
C TYR A 630 11.58 -11.04 14.11
N GLN A 631 12.52 -10.34 14.65
CA GLN A 631 12.59 -8.91 14.49
C GLN A 631 13.89 -8.50 13.88
N GLN A 632 13.76 -7.60 12.97
CA GLN A 632 14.84 -6.72 12.63
C GLN A 632 14.97 -5.71 13.78
N THR A 633 15.90 -5.94 14.68
CA THR A 633 16.16 -5.04 15.79
C THR A 633 17.54 -4.48 15.62
N GLY A 634 17.69 -3.31 16.02
CA GLY A 634 18.96 -2.73 16.16
C GLY A 634 19.02 -1.41 15.43
N ASN A 635 19.15 -0.41 16.20
CA ASN A 635 19.61 0.87 15.77
C ASN A 635 21.08 0.90 16.14
N TYR A 636 21.97 1.01 15.17
CA TYR A 636 23.37 1.16 15.51
C TYR A 636 23.65 2.41 16.34
N LEU A 637 22.70 3.30 16.46
CA LEU A 637 22.68 4.42 17.40
C LEU A 637 22.33 4.00 18.84
N ASP A 638 21.76 2.84 19.09
CA ASP A 638 21.63 2.30 20.45
C ASP A 638 22.99 2.05 21.08
N TYR A 639 24.03 1.87 20.28
CA TYR A 639 25.41 1.92 20.74
C TYR A 639 25.81 3.29 21.31
N TYR A 640 25.24 4.37 20.78
CA TYR A 640 25.46 5.73 21.28
C TYR A 640 24.57 6.11 22.47
N TYR A 641 23.39 5.50 22.57
CA TYR A 641 22.40 5.80 23.58
C TYR A 641 21.92 4.53 24.29
N PRO A 642 22.82 3.72 24.85
CA PRO A 642 22.49 2.40 25.42
C PRO A 642 21.56 2.47 26.64
N THR A 643 21.21 3.66 27.12
CA THR A 643 20.41 3.87 28.32
C THR A 643 19.05 4.47 28.09
N THR A 644 18.63 4.67 26.85
CA THR A 644 17.28 5.19 26.58
C THR A 644 16.25 4.10 26.80
N THR A 645 15.60 4.13 27.94
CA THR A 645 14.33 3.45 28.16
C THR A 645 13.22 4.26 27.50
N VAL A 646 12.49 3.65 26.60
CA VAL A 646 11.27 4.22 26.04
C VAL A 646 10.11 3.37 26.52
N ASP A 647 9.11 4.01 27.13
CA ASP A 647 7.93 3.35 27.70
C ASP A 647 8.25 2.19 28.68
N GLY A 648 9.36 2.29 29.40
CA GLY A 648 9.77 1.28 30.37
C GLY A 648 10.46 0.04 29.78
N GLN A 649 10.62 0.00 28.47
CA GLN A 649 11.42 -1.04 27.81
C GLN A 649 12.86 -0.56 27.72
N PRO A 650 13.85 -1.39 28.11
CA PRO A 650 15.24 -1.05 27.90
C PRO A 650 15.51 -0.89 26.42
N GLY A 651 16.19 0.15 26.02
CA GLY A 651 16.84 0.22 24.72
C GLY A 651 17.67 -1.06 24.56
N THR A 652 17.66 -1.63 23.39
CA THR A 652 18.26 -2.95 23.20
C THR A 652 19.76 -2.98 23.38
N GLY A 653 20.42 -1.81 23.40
CA GLY A 653 21.88 -1.69 23.49
C GLY A 653 22.59 -2.36 22.31
N LEU A 654 21.84 -2.70 21.28
CA LEU A 654 22.30 -3.38 20.08
C LEU A 654 22.32 -2.36 18.96
N GLY A 655 23.49 -1.91 18.59
CA GLY A 655 23.63 -1.08 17.41
C GLY A 655 23.54 -1.92 16.13
N GLY A 656 22.86 -1.41 15.09
CA GLY A 656 22.77 -2.02 13.78
C GLY A 656 21.49 -2.84 13.54
N LEU A 657 21.30 -3.33 12.35
CA LEU A 657 20.22 -4.23 11.98
C LEU A 657 20.47 -5.64 12.47
N ASN A 658 19.55 -6.21 13.21
CA ASN A 658 19.63 -7.59 13.66
C ASN A 658 18.29 -8.29 13.49
N PHE A 659 18.31 -9.48 12.94
CA PHE A 659 17.19 -10.39 13.03
C PHE A 659 17.27 -11.15 14.36
N VAL A 660 16.76 -10.58 15.42
CA VAL A 660 16.73 -11.23 16.73
C VAL A 660 15.37 -11.83 16.99
N GLY A 661 15.34 -13.05 17.45
CA GLY A 661 14.15 -13.59 18.02
C GLY A 661 13.77 -12.88 19.31
N TYR A 662 12.62 -12.30 19.36
CA TYR A 662 12.07 -11.61 20.50
C TYR A 662 10.88 -12.37 21.07
N SER A 663 10.92 -12.63 22.38
CA SER A 663 9.78 -13.19 23.10
C SER A 663 9.15 -12.10 23.95
N PRO A 664 8.03 -11.50 23.50
CA PRO A 664 7.40 -10.44 24.26
C PRO A 664 6.84 -10.95 25.59
N PRO A 665 6.84 -10.14 26.65
CA PRO A 665 6.24 -10.50 27.92
C PRO A 665 4.78 -10.92 27.74
N GLY A 666 4.42 -12.12 28.21
CA GLY A 666 3.06 -12.64 28.10
C GLY A 666 2.64 -13.07 26.70
N GLY A 667 3.56 -13.18 25.74
CA GLY A 667 3.28 -13.60 24.37
C GLY A 667 2.41 -12.59 23.59
N ARG A 668 2.47 -11.32 23.93
CA ARG A 668 1.68 -10.25 23.30
C ARG A 668 2.56 -9.09 22.89
N MET A 669 2.34 -8.60 21.70
CA MET A 669 3.03 -7.45 21.17
C MET A 669 2.03 -6.58 20.43
N ARG A 670 2.09 -5.27 20.67
CA ARG A 670 1.30 -4.35 19.86
C ARG A 670 1.87 -4.31 18.45
N ALA A 671 1.00 -4.41 17.46
CA ALA A 671 1.44 -4.32 16.06
C ALA A 671 2.08 -2.94 15.80
N PRO A 672 3.31 -2.92 15.28
CA PRO A 672 4.01 -1.66 15.00
C PRO A 672 3.38 -0.93 13.79
N GLY A 673 3.69 0.35 13.63
CA GLY A 673 3.17 1.17 12.54
C GLY A 673 1.68 1.52 12.63
N ILE A 674 0.91 0.86 13.49
CA ILE A 674 -0.54 1.07 13.60
C ILE A 674 -0.88 2.11 14.65
N PRO A 675 -1.49 3.26 14.29
CA PRO A 675 -1.90 4.26 15.25
C PRO A 675 -3.13 3.78 16.05
N GLN A 676 -3.10 3.97 17.38
CA GLN A 676 -4.22 3.58 18.23
C GLN A 676 -5.43 4.50 18.08
N VAL A 677 -5.20 5.76 17.82
CA VAL A 677 -6.23 6.78 17.68
C VAL A 677 -5.97 7.59 16.43
N GLN A 678 -6.99 7.77 15.62
CA GLN A 678 -7.00 8.68 14.49
C GLN A 678 -8.25 9.54 14.55
N ALA A 679 -8.15 10.80 14.14
CA ALA A 679 -9.29 11.69 14.02
C ALA A 679 -9.04 12.70 12.91
N ASN A 680 -9.99 12.83 12.02
CA ASN A 680 -9.96 13.81 10.95
C ASN A 680 -11.20 14.68 10.99
N GLY A 681 -11.05 15.92 10.61
CA GLY A 681 -12.16 16.83 10.45
C GLY A 681 -11.87 17.80 9.32
N PHE A 682 -12.90 18.17 8.55
CA PHE A 682 -12.76 19.14 7.49
C PHE A 682 -14.04 19.94 7.31
N ALA A 683 -13.91 21.25 7.20
CA ALA A 683 -15.02 22.15 6.96
C ALA A 683 -14.82 22.92 5.65
N GLU A 684 -15.84 22.93 4.82
CA GLU A 684 -15.84 23.59 3.53
C GLU A 684 -16.99 24.60 3.44
N TYR A 685 -16.70 25.75 2.85
CA TYR A 685 -17.68 26.76 2.51
C TYR A 685 -17.57 27.16 1.06
N ARG A 686 -18.70 27.14 0.34
CA ARG A 686 -18.84 27.56 -1.05
C ARG A 686 -19.79 28.75 -1.18
N SER A 687 -19.24 29.88 -1.58
CA SER A 687 -19.99 31.12 -1.77
C SER A 687 -20.80 31.11 -3.09
N PRO A 688 -22.01 31.68 -3.10
CA PRO A 688 -22.74 31.93 -4.36
C PRO A 688 -21.99 32.82 -5.35
N MET A 689 -20.98 33.58 -4.88
CA MET A 689 -20.16 34.44 -5.73
C MET A 689 -19.03 33.68 -6.46
N GLY A 690 -18.93 32.35 -6.28
CA GLY A 690 -17.95 31.51 -6.97
C GLY A 690 -16.62 31.31 -6.22
N TRP A 691 -16.43 31.87 -5.03
CA TRP A 691 -15.28 31.52 -4.20
C TRP A 691 -15.64 30.49 -3.14
N GLY A 692 -14.65 29.76 -2.69
CA GLY A 692 -14.80 28.83 -1.59
C GLY A 692 -13.49 28.63 -0.82
N VAL A 693 -13.63 28.09 0.38
CA VAL A 693 -12.53 27.79 1.27
C VAL A 693 -12.83 26.50 2.02
N GLY A 694 -11.83 25.69 2.23
CA GLY A 694 -11.91 24.52 3.09
C GLY A 694 -10.65 24.39 3.93
N ALA A 695 -10.79 23.90 5.16
CA ALA A 695 -9.66 23.58 6.00
C ALA A 695 -10.06 22.55 7.08
N GLY A 696 -9.06 21.82 7.58
CA GLY A 696 -9.29 20.90 8.67
C GLY A 696 -8.04 20.26 9.23
N PRO A 697 -8.14 19.69 10.46
CA PRO A 697 -7.09 18.90 11.09
C PRO A 697 -7.15 17.43 10.66
N GLN A 698 -5.97 16.82 10.64
CA GLN A 698 -5.77 15.39 10.62
C GLN A 698 -4.89 15.02 11.82
N PHE A 699 -5.40 14.20 12.72
CA PHE A 699 -4.68 13.70 13.88
C PHE A 699 -4.36 12.22 13.71
N ILE A 700 -3.10 11.87 13.83
CA ILE A 700 -2.60 10.51 13.92
C ILE A 700 -2.00 10.34 15.31
N GLY A 701 -2.49 9.38 16.07
CA GLY A 701 -2.01 9.09 17.41
C GLY A 701 -0.61 8.47 17.41
N ARG A 702 -0.11 8.18 18.59
CA ARG A 702 1.20 7.54 18.76
C ARG A 702 1.28 6.22 18.00
N GLN A 703 2.41 6.02 17.30
CA GLN A 703 2.76 4.80 16.59
C GLN A 703 4.10 4.27 17.10
N TYR A 704 4.28 2.95 17.08
CA TYR A 704 5.59 2.35 17.31
C TYR A 704 6.35 2.30 15.98
N ALA A 705 7.62 2.73 16.00
CA ALA A 705 8.49 2.67 14.84
C ALA A 705 9.30 1.36 14.77
N ASN A 706 9.10 0.48 15.71
CA ASN A 706 9.68 -0.87 15.72
C ASN A 706 8.80 -1.83 16.53
N ASP A 707 9.00 -3.11 16.31
CA ASP A 707 8.22 -4.18 16.95
C ASP A 707 8.41 -4.26 18.46
N GLN A 708 9.57 -3.90 18.97
CA GLN A 708 9.85 -3.91 20.42
C GLN A 708 9.15 -2.78 21.15
N GLY A 709 8.60 -1.78 20.46
CA GLY A 709 8.01 -0.60 21.06
C GLY A 709 9.03 0.30 21.76
N SER A 710 10.34 0.12 21.46
CA SER A 710 11.41 0.94 22.05
C SER A 710 11.54 2.30 21.37
N LEU A 711 11.13 2.41 20.11
CA LEU A 711 11.04 3.66 19.36
C LEU A 711 9.58 3.99 19.06
N HIS A 712 9.18 5.21 19.34
CA HIS A 712 7.82 5.63 19.04
C HIS A 712 7.75 7.05 18.50
N ILE A 713 6.86 7.21 17.52
CA ILE A 713 6.48 8.49 16.95
C ILE A 713 5.35 9.05 17.84
N PRO A 714 5.48 10.27 18.39
CA PRO A 714 4.41 10.89 19.17
C PRO A 714 3.18 11.18 18.31
N GLY A 715 2.03 11.37 18.93
CA GLY A 715 0.85 11.80 18.20
C GLY A 715 1.06 13.15 17.51
N GLU A 716 0.59 13.25 16.28
CA GLU A 716 0.82 14.38 15.38
C GLU A 716 -0.49 14.98 14.88
N ILE A 717 -0.51 16.28 14.62
CA ILE A 717 -1.63 16.98 13.99
C ILE A 717 -1.12 17.75 12.78
N GLU A 718 -1.68 17.46 11.63
CA GLU A 718 -1.54 18.21 10.39
C GLU A 718 -2.78 19.07 10.16
N TYR A 719 -2.61 20.24 9.57
CA TYR A 719 -3.70 21.10 9.12
C TYR A 719 -3.54 21.38 7.65
N ASP A 720 -4.57 21.04 6.89
CA ASP A 720 -4.63 21.27 5.46
C ASP A 720 -5.76 22.22 5.09
N GLY A 721 -5.65 22.85 3.93
CA GLY A 721 -6.73 23.69 3.46
C GLY A 721 -6.55 24.14 2.02
N TYR A 722 -7.62 24.74 1.51
CA TYR A 722 -7.62 25.33 0.17
C TYR A 722 -8.48 26.57 0.09
N VAL A 723 -8.21 27.37 -0.92
CA VAL A 723 -9.09 28.43 -1.40
C VAL A 723 -9.26 28.28 -2.90
N PHE A 724 -10.46 28.55 -3.41
CA PHE A 724 -10.69 28.58 -4.84
C PHE A 724 -11.59 29.74 -5.25
N TYR A 725 -11.48 30.12 -6.51
CA TYR A 725 -12.41 31.00 -7.17
C TYR A 725 -12.75 30.45 -8.55
N GLY A 726 -14.02 30.23 -8.83
CA GLY A 726 -14.49 29.64 -10.07
C GLY A 726 -15.59 30.41 -10.77
N ARG A 727 -15.61 30.29 -12.08
CA ARG A 727 -16.63 30.72 -13.00
C ARG A 727 -17.07 29.55 -13.88
N ARG A 728 -18.07 29.76 -14.73
CA ARG A 728 -18.60 28.70 -15.58
C ARG A 728 -17.56 28.04 -16.49
N THR A 729 -16.58 28.83 -16.96
CA THR A 729 -15.60 28.41 -17.97
C THR A 729 -14.18 28.27 -17.43
N TRP A 730 -13.93 28.62 -16.16
CA TRP A 730 -12.62 28.48 -15.53
C TRP A 730 -12.71 28.53 -14.00
N ASP A 731 -11.73 27.97 -13.36
CA ASP A 731 -11.48 28.13 -11.93
C ASP A 731 -9.97 28.17 -11.64
N VAL A 732 -9.65 28.78 -10.49
CA VAL A 732 -8.30 28.82 -9.93
C VAL A 732 -8.38 28.35 -8.49
N ARG A 733 -7.44 27.52 -8.08
CA ARG A 733 -7.36 26.95 -6.76
C ARG A 733 -5.95 27.01 -6.20
N VAL A 734 -5.84 27.33 -4.93
CA VAL A 734 -4.62 27.18 -4.14
C VAL A 734 -4.90 26.19 -3.03
N ASN A 735 -4.14 25.11 -3.00
CA ASN A 735 -4.14 24.13 -1.91
C ASN A 735 -2.87 24.32 -1.07
N VAL A 736 -2.99 24.10 0.23
CA VAL A 736 -1.86 24.12 1.17
C VAL A 736 -1.99 22.92 2.10
N LYS A 737 -0.98 22.07 2.14
CA LYS A 737 -0.81 20.99 3.12
C LYS A 737 0.14 21.42 4.21
N ASN A 738 -0.02 20.84 5.40
CA ASN A 738 0.79 21.12 6.59
C ASN A 738 0.95 22.63 6.84
N ILE A 739 -0.16 23.36 6.89
CA ILE A 739 -0.22 24.82 7.09
C ILE A 739 0.62 25.28 8.29
N THR A 740 0.69 24.46 9.32
CA THR A 740 1.46 24.78 10.53
C THR A 740 2.94 24.53 10.41
N ASN A 741 3.40 24.04 9.25
CA ASN A 741 4.80 23.75 8.97
C ASN A 741 5.48 22.87 10.05
N LYS A 742 4.78 21.84 10.51
CA LYS A 742 5.30 20.92 11.52
C LYS A 742 6.15 19.84 10.85
N ARG A 743 7.12 19.34 11.61
CA ARG A 743 7.84 18.13 11.26
C ARG A 743 6.93 16.95 11.61
N LEU A 744 6.49 16.23 10.60
CA LEU A 744 5.63 15.05 10.68
C LEU A 744 6.42 13.82 10.24
N LEU A 745 6.12 12.67 10.83
CA LEU A 745 6.88 11.45 10.65
C LEU A 745 5.94 10.28 10.39
N ASP A 746 6.30 9.42 9.45
CA ASP A 746 5.64 8.14 9.26
C ASP A 746 6.65 7.00 9.47
N PRO A 747 6.22 5.88 10.05
CA PRO A 747 7.02 4.67 10.04
C PRO A 747 7.17 4.16 8.60
N ILE A 748 8.26 3.46 8.31
CA ILE A 748 8.48 2.83 7.01
C ILE A 748 8.71 1.35 7.25
N ALA A 749 7.95 0.51 6.55
CA ALA A 749 8.14 -0.93 6.47
C ALA A 749 8.60 -1.54 7.82
N VAL A 750 7.88 -1.21 8.89
CA VAL A 750 8.30 -1.42 10.28
C VAL A 750 8.69 -2.87 10.54
N SER A 751 8.01 -3.80 9.88
CA SER A 751 8.32 -5.23 9.98
C SER A 751 9.61 -5.66 9.25
N PHE A 752 10.10 -4.84 8.34
CA PHE A 752 11.27 -5.16 7.52
C PHE A 752 12.47 -4.26 7.85
N ALA A 753 12.31 -2.94 7.79
CA ALA A 753 13.41 -2.00 8.03
C ALA A 753 13.63 -1.71 9.54
N GLY A 754 12.75 -2.22 10.38
CA GLY A 754 12.84 -2.02 11.82
C GLY A 754 12.88 -0.56 12.18
N ASN A 755 13.84 -0.17 13.02
CA ASN A 755 14.02 1.20 13.49
C ASN A 755 15.08 1.99 12.71
N ASP A 756 15.52 1.50 11.58
CA ASP A 756 16.60 2.16 10.83
C ASP A 756 16.12 3.27 9.90
N LEU A 757 14.87 3.22 9.48
CA LEU A 757 14.28 4.14 8.52
C LEU A 757 13.04 4.82 9.08
N ILE A 758 12.89 6.10 8.75
CA ILE A 758 11.69 6.86 9.05
C ILE A 758 11.43 7.90 7.96
N TYR A 759 10.19 7.99 7.52
CA TYR A 759 9.79 8.96 6.54
C TYR A 759 9.53 10.31 7.24
N VAL A 760 10.28 11.33 6.85
CA VAL A 760 10.06 12.69 7.32
C VAL A 760 9.19 13.38 6.28
N ARG A 761 7.91 13.59 6.57
CA ARG A 761 6.99 14.21 5.61
C ARG A 761 7.49 15.58 5.19
N PRO A 762 7.18 15.99 3.96
CA PRO A 762 7.39 17.35 3.53
C PRO A 762 6.77 18.35 4.51
N PRO A 763 7.42 19.50 4.73
CA PRO A 763 6.86 20.57 5.54
C PRO A 763 5.65 21.20 4.84
N ILE A 764 5.42 22.49 4.98
CA ILE A 764 4.34 23.16 4.25
C ILE A 764 4.50 22.99 2.73
N GLU A 765 3.45 22.50 2.08
CA GLU A 765 3.35 22.39 0.63
C GLU A 765 2.23 23.28 0.11
N ALA A 766 2.50 24.03 -0.95
CA ALA A 766 1.48 24.80 -1.63
C ALA A 766 1.44 24.45 -3.12
N SER A 767 0.24 24.39 -3.70
CA SER A 767 0.03 24.20 -5.13
C SER A 767 -0.99 25.20 -5.67
N LEU A 768 -0.78 25.61 -6.92
CA LEU A 768 -1.71 26.44 -7.69
C LEU A 768 -2.23 25.62 -8.87
N THR A 769 -3.54 25.51 -8.99
CA THR A 769 -4.21 24.84 -10.13
C THR A 769 -5.10 25.83 -10.86
N VAL A 770 -4.99 25.87 -12.17
CA VAL A 770 -5.89 26.61 -13.07
C VAL A 770 -6.60 25.61 -13.96
N ARG A 771 -7.92 25.71 -14.07
CA ARG A 771 -8.74 24.83 -14.91
C ARG A 771 -9.60 25.65 -15.88
N LEU A 772 -9.74 25.11 -17.07
CA LEU A 772 -10.59 25.62 -18.13
C LEU A 772 -11.64 24.56 -18.48
N HIS A 773 -12.90 24.98 -18.59
CA HIS A 773 -14.04 24.12 -18.91
C HIS A 773 -14.69 24.57 -20.23
N PHE A 774 -14.90 23.64 -21.17
CA PHE A 774 -15.47 23.86 -22.49
C PHE A 774 -16.72 23.03 -22.76
#